data_9c9fd6a060f02cc733f9e3f25a501962
#
_entry.id   9c9fd6a060f02cc733f9e3f25a501962
#
_cell.length_a   1.000
_cell.length_b   1.000
_cell.length_c   1.000
_cell.angle_alpha   90.00
_cell.angle_beta   90.00
_cell.angle_gamma   90.00
#
_symmetry.space_group_name_H-M   'P 1'
#
loop_
_entity.id
_entity.type
_entity.pdbx_description
1 polymer ?
#
loop_
_entity_poly.entity_id
_entity_poly.type
_entity_poly.pdbx_seq_one_letter_code
_entity_poly.pdbx_strand_id
1 'polypeptide(L)'
;MTKQTSTAATTAALVLTACSTLLAADGPSLRDRYFDGLRQRGLFSLAEGVCFEELAQDNLDPDARLDSTLQLSRTLVQHAQATAGSQQDDLWNRARSVLVDFSNRHPNHGEQLRVQVQTALIALARGGYLARLADLAPLDRRRRGKALTTLQHGIDQLAPLGRRLENSSSLPRNRRQLLLATSRWRLARAHLDRVRMMTPGTPDRAADLIAADRMLKRMSPGGLGTTLKHSRTRLRAQVARLGLDFTSARRLLDANNSPDNDGLLAERVWIELDDQKPSNAWSLVQTRLDHSPPPSDELLYLAQATLGQLWQDTQPDTPQADQLWTTWLVASERAAAVPDAYWKTRAVMDHTFLVAVEQLGPELAKGQHRAVSLYQAQRNDEALEAFAQVIRIAKKKGRTNLAGDLAFTRGSLMVRSQRYAEASRSFRNIVDQTPPHPRSASAHLLWAWCLGQLDRQQTSPKRRQAYQQALQTHTTRFAKHPTAVEAIWLLAELEHQMQHGPAARQLWSQIPDSHTRAQQARRRLSESLEEDLAGLDRDDPNTHRQLESAVSQVEQLVARLPRPPETWSIEQAALAISLARLRLKPIRPDYARVDQVLGMVLQQGPQPDARNPKHQPASLRDTARQLRVLSLAGQGRLDDARQLIATFAGRPAELLALLDGLDRVAVTTRPSDRRRLGELQLQAAVTLATQRNSLSPDDIRRLDRCMAQAYVAAGLPERAVHLYQELVRITPRDWRLRARLAEIRVAIGSAKQLELANTDWQLAERMLKAGGDDWFNVRIQRLRTLMLASQTEPCRQLLAVTQLLYPNSGTPAAQANLKRLARQLPPSRP
;
A
#
# COMPACT_ATOMS: atom_id res chain seq x y z
N MET A 1 -5.74 -4.75 -28.45
CA MET A 1 -4.97 -5.83 -27.79
C MET A 1 -5.88 -6.54 -26.79
N THR A 2 -6.74 -7.38 -27.30
CA THR A 2 -7.70 -8.17 -26.54
C THR A 2 -7.77 -9.54 -27.18
N LYS A 3 -7.39 -10.56 -26.43
CA LYS A 3 -7.58 -12.01 -26.60
C LYS A 3 -6.32 -12.80 -26.26
N GLN A 4 -6.07 -13.02 -24.97
CA GLN A 4 -5.23 -14.11 -24.47
C GLN A 4 -5.47 -14.31 -22.95
N THR A 5 -6.67 -14.78 -22.57
CA THR A 5 -6.98 -15.23 -21.22
C THR A 5 -7.91 -16.44 -21.25
N SER A 6 -7.49 -17.53 -21.90
CA SER A 6 -8.39 -18.70 -21.94
C SER A 6 -7.71 -20.08 -21.92
N THR A 7 -6.42 -20.23 -21.67
CA THR A 7 -5.77 -21.55 -21.74
C THR A 7 -5.01 -21.99 -20.49
N ALA A 8 -5.01 -21.22 -19.39
CA ALA A 8 -4.21 -21.53 -18.21
C ALA A 8 -4.87 -22.47 -17.17
N ALA A 9 -6.09 -22.95 -17.44
CA ALA A 9 -6.89 -23.66 -16.41
C ALA A 9 -6.85 -25.20 -16.48
N THR A 10 -6.18 -25.78 -17.48
CA THR A 10 -6.49 -27.18 -17.83
C THR A 10 -5.70 -28.26 -17.07
N THR A 11 -4.70 -27.97 -16.30
CA THR A 11 -3.80 -29.02 -15.74
C THR A 11 -3.57 -28.99 -14.24
N ALA A 12 -3.88 -27.93 -13.51
CA ALA A 12 -3.98 -27.99 -12.04
C ALA A 12 -5.03 -29.01 -11.55
N ALA A 13 -5.91 -29.42 -12.46
CA ALA A 13 -6.99 -30.36 -12.23
C ALA A 13 -6.52 -31.82 -12.10
N LEU A 14 -5.44 -32.26 -12.74
CA LEU A 14 -5.05 -33.67 -12.76
C LEU A 14 -4.62 -34.26 -11.42
N VAL A 15 -4.09 -33.48 -10.50
CA VAL A 15 -3.70 -33.98 -9.15
C VAL A 15 -4.88 -34.06 -8.19
N LEU A 16 -5.99 -33.36 -8.45
CA LEU A 16 -7.22 -33.43 -7.63
C LEU A 16 -8.34 -34.25 -8.31
N THR A 17 -8.29 -34.43 -9.63
CA THR A 17 -9.24 -35.30 -10.35
C THR A 17 -9.16 -36.77 -9.92
N ALA A 18 -8.01 -37.22 -9.42
CA ALA A 18 -7.93 -38.51 -8.74
C ALA A 18 -8.85 -38.62 -7.51
N CYS A 19 -9.46 -37.55 -7.03
CA CYS A 19 -10.32 -37.58 -5.85
C CYS A 19 -11.82 -37.75 -6.16
N SER A 20 -12.31 -37.23 -7.27
CA SER A 20 -13.71 -37.40 -7.62
C SER A 20 -13.99 -38.76 -8.26
N THR A 21 -13.02 -39.28 -9.02
CA THR A 21 -13.11 -40.64 -9.60
C THR A 21 -12.91 -41.75 -8.56
N LEU A 22 -12.43 -41.42 -7.37
CA LEU A 22 -12.16 -42.39 -6.28
C LEU A 22 -13.35 -42.71 -5.38
N LEU A 23 -14.53 -42.08 -5.60
CA LEU A 23 -15.64 -42.17 -4.66
C LEU A 23 -16.75 -43.17 -5.04
N ALA A 24 -16.58 -43.97 -6.11
CA ALA A 24 -17.56 -44.98 -6.47
C ALA A 24 -16.93 -46.36 -6.59
N ALA A 25 -17.49 -47.33 -5.94
CA ALA A 25 -17.14 -48.76 -6.12
C ALA A 25 -17.47 -49.24 -7.56
N ASP A 26 -18.41 -48.57 -8.22
CA ASP A 26 -18.91 -48.82 -9.57
C ASP A 26 -18.44 -47.81 -10.62
N GLY A 27 -17.32 -47.06 -10.31
CA GLY A 27 -16.86 -45.94 -11.13
C GLY A 27 -17.50 -44.61 -10.70
N PRO A 28 -16.94 -43.45 -11.16
CA PRO A 28 -17.49 -42.13 -10.82
C PRO A 28 -18.90 -42.00 -11.45
N SER A 29 -19.87 -41.52 -10.65
CA SER A 29 -21.20 -41.21 -11.12
C SER A 29 -21.19 -40.28 -12.35
N LEU A 30 -22.24 -40.28 -13.16
CA LEU A 30 -22.36 -39.34 -14.28
C LEU A 30 -22.20 -37.89 -13.80
N ARG A 31 -22.75 -37.59 -12.65
CA ARG A 31 -22.66 -36.29 -11.98
C ARG A 31 -21.20 -35.92 -11.58
N ASP A 32 -20.48 -36.86 -10.96
CA ASP A 32 -19.05 -36.62 -10.61
C ASP A 32 -18.23 -36.35 -11.86
N ARG A 33 -18.42 -37.12 -12.94
CA ARG A 33 -17.74 -36.92 -14.23
C ARG A 33 -18.08 -35.56 -14.84
N TYR A 34 -19.33 -35.12 -14.74
CA TYR A 34 -19.75 -33.81 -15.22
C TYR A 34 -19.01 -32.67 -14.48
N PHE A 35 -19.07 -32.67 -13.15
CA PHE A 35 -18.37 -31.66 -12.35
C PHE A 35 -16.86 -31.70 -12.53
N ASP A 36 -16.27 -32.90 -12.66
CA ASP A 36 -14.84 -33.04 -12.92
C ASP A 36 -14.48 -32.49 -14.30
N GLY A 37 -15.33 -32.72 -15.31
CA GLY A 37 -15.16 -32.17 -16.64
C GLY A 37 -15.20 -30.63 -16.67
N LEU A 38 -16.09 -30.01 -15.91
CA LEU A 38 -16.15 -28.54 -15.76
C LEU A 38 -14.88 -28.00 -15.09
N ARG A 39 -14.48 -28.60 -13.97
CA ARG A 39 -13.30 -28.20 -13.21
C ARG A 39 -12.01 -28.34 -14.02
N GLN A 40 -11.85 -29.45 -14.78
CA GLN A 40 -10.69 -29.66 -15.64
C GLN A 40 -10.56 -28.62 -16.76
N ARG A 41 -11.68 -28.09 -17.23
CA ARG A 41 -11.71 -27.01 -18.23
C ARG A 41 -11.61 -25.61 -17.63
N GLY A 42 -11.47 -25.49 -16.29
CA GLY A 42 -11.43 -24.19 -15.59
C GLY A 42 -12.77 -23.47 -15.54
N LEU A 43 -13.89 -24.13 -15.82
CA LEU A 43 -15.24 -23.59 -15.82
C LEU A 43 -15.81 -23.56 -14.39
N PHE A 44 -15.04 -22.99 -13.45
CA PHE A 44 -15.38 -23.00 -12.01
C PHE A 44 -16.68 -22.26 -11.73
N SER A 45 -16.89 -21.08 -12.31
CA SER A 45 -18.09 -20.28 -12.09
C SER A 45 -19.37 -21.02 -12.56
N LEU A 46 -19.28 -21.77 -13.65
CA LEU A 46 -20.39 -22.58 -14.12
C LEU A 46 -20.66 -23.74 -13.14
N ALA A 47 -19.64 -24.45 -12.70
CA ALA A 47 -19.78 -25.52 -11.72
C ALA A 47 -20.31 -25.02 -10.37
N GLU A 48 -19.88 -23.83 -9.91
CA GLU A 48 -20.42 -23.16 -8.73
C GLU A 48 -21.90 -22.80 -8.93
N GLY A 49 -22.26 -22.20 -10.08
CA GLY A 49 -23.63 -21.82 -10.41
C GLY A 49 -24.61 -23.00 -10.35
N VAL A 50 -24.27 -24.14 -10.98
CA VAL A 50 -25.07 -25.37 -10.91
C VAL A 50 -25.27 -25.82 -9.45
N CYS A 51 -24.23 -25.82 -8.64
CA CYS A 51 -24.37 -26.18 -7.22
C CYS A 51 -25.26 -25.17 -6.45
N PHE A 52 -25.16 -23.88 -6.75
CA PHE A 52 -25.99 -22.87 -6.07
C PHE A 52 -27.47 -23.00 -6.48
N GLU A 53 -27.75 -23.25 -7.75
CA GLU A 53 -29.11 -23.50 -8.23
C GLU A 53 -29.76 -24.73 -7.57
N GLU A 54 -29.00 -25.84 -7.46
CA GLU A 54 -29.45 -27.02 -6.73
C GLU A 54 -29.70 -26.72 -5.23
N LEU A 55 -28.77 -26.04 -4.58
CA LEU A 55 -28.86 -25.71 -3.14
C LEU A 55 -29.96 -24.70 -2.79
N ALA A 56 -30.39 -23.89 -3.77
CA ALA A 56 -31.48 -22.92 -3.63
C ALA A 56 -32.87 -23.57 -3.62
N GLN A 57 -33.01 -24.86 -3.98
CA GLN A 57 -34.26 -25.58 -3.93
C GLN A 57 -34.69 -25.89 -2.49
N ASP A 58 -35.83 -25.38 -2.05
CA ASP A 58 -36.32 -25.55 -0.67
C ASP A 58 -36.60 -27.04 -0.33
N ASN A 59 -37.09 -27.81 -1.28
CA ASN A 59 -37.48 -29.21 -1.10
C ASN A 59 -36.36 -30.20 -1.46
N LEU A 60 -35.12 -29.79 -1.57
CA LEU A 60 -34.01 -30.68 -1.86
C LEU A 60 -33.80 -31.68 -0.71
N ASP A 61 -33.80 -32.98 -1.06
CA ASP A 61 -33.47 -34.05 -0.09
C ASP A 61 -32.15 -33.81 0.63
N PRO A 62 -32.06 -34.07 1.95
CA PRO A 62 -30.84 -33.83 2.74
C PRO A 62 -29.61 -34.53 2.20
N ASP A 63 -29.69 -35.75 1.66
CA ASP A 63 -28.56 -36.46 1.05
C ASP A 63 -28.12 -35.80 -0.26
N ALA A 64 -29.08 -35.40 -1.11
CA ALA A 64 -28.79 -34.63 -2.33
C ALA A 64 -28.19 -33.27 -2.01
N ARG A 65 -28.70 -32.62 -0.95
CA ARG A 65 -28.12 -31.33 -0.44
C ARG A 65 -26.69 -31.51 0.02
N LEU A 66 -26.36 -32.59 0.74
CA LEU A 66 -25.00 -32.94 1.13
C LEU A 66 -24.09 -33.12 -0.08
N ASP A 67 -24.52 -33.87 -1.09
CA ASP A 67 -23.70 -34.12 -2.27
C ASP A 67 -23.43 -32.82 -3.06
N SER A 68 -24.42 -31.92 -3.22
CA SER A 68 -24.22 -30.60 -3.84
C SER A 68 -23.29 -29.71 -3.03
N THR A 69 -23.42 -29.73 -1.69
CA THR A 69 -22.52 -29.00 -0.79
C THR A 69 -21.07 -29.50 -0.93
N LEU A 70 -20.86 -30.81 -1.01
CA LEU A 70 -19.53 -31.40 -1.20
C LEU A 70 -18.96 -31.06 -2.57
N GLN A 71 -19.75 -31.07 -3.65
CA GLN A 71 -19.32 -30.66 -4.99
C GLN A 71 -18.94 -29.18 -5.02
N LEU A 72 -19.76 -28.31 -4.41
CA LEU A 72 -19.47 -26.87 -4.31
C LEU A 72 -18.16 -26.63 -3.56
N SER A 73 -17.98 -27.26 -2.40
CA SER A 73 -16.76 -27.16 -1.60
C SER A 73 -15.51 -27.57 -2.40
N ARG A 74 -15.59 -28.70 -3.15
CA ARG A 74 -14.49 -29.18 -4.00
C ARG A 74 -14.20 -28.23 -5.15
N THR A 75 -15.23 -27.66 -5.77
CA THR A 75 -15.09 -26.68 -6.85
C THR A 75 -14.40 -25.41 -6.36
N LEU A 76 -14.83 -24.88 -5.21
CA LEU A 76 -14.21 -23.71 -4.58
C LEU A 76 -12.74 -23.95 -4.21
N VAL A 77 -12.38 -25.16 -3.74
CA VAL A 77 -10.97 -25.54 -3.49
C VAL A 77 -10.13 -25.49 -4.75
N GLN A 78 -10.63 -26.03 -5.87
CA GLN A 78 -9.90 -26.02 -7.14
C GLN A 78 -9.84 -24.61 -7.74
N HIS A 79 -10.90 -23.85 -7.64
CA HIS A 79 -10.94 -22.45 -8.04
C HIS A 79 -9.93 -21.62 -7.25
N ALA A 80 -9.82 -21.83 -5.91
CA ALA A 80 -8.82 -21.19 -5.08
C ALA A 80 -7.38 -21.53 -5.50
N GLN A 81 -7.12 -22.76 -5.93
CA GLN A 81 -5.78 -23.16 -6.40
C GLN A 81 -5.42 -22.55 -7.76
N ALA A 82 -6.41 -22.27 -8.60
CA ALA A 82 -6.25 -21.64 -9.90
C ALA A 82 -6.21 -20.09 -9.83
N THR A 83 -6.67 -19.50 -8.72
CA THR A 83 -6.76 -18.05 -8.54
C THR A 83 -5.55 -17.53 -7.77
N ALA A 84 -5.09 -16.32 -8.13
CA ALA A 84 -4.02 -15.61 -7.41
C ALA A 84 -4.55 -14.33 -6.74
N GLY A 85 -3.85 -13.86 -5.70
CA GLY A 85 -4.17 -12.59 -5.04
C GLY A 85 -5.20 -12.69 -3.91
N SER A 86 -5.85 -11.57 -3.58
CA SER A 86 -6.77 -11.47 -2.43
C SER A 86 -8.03 -12.34 -2.54
N GLN A 87 -8.50 -12.60 -3.75
CA GLN A 87 -9.67 -13.45 -3.97
C GLN A 87 -9.44 -14.92 -3.60
N GLN A 88 -8.18 -15.37 -3.60
CA GLN A 88 -7.83 -16.74 -3.27
C GLN A 88 -8.20 -17.11 -1.83
N ASP A 89 -7.88 -16.24 -0.86
CA ASP A 89 -8.19 -16.50 0.55
C ASP A 89 -9.71 -16.51 0.79
N ASP A 90 -10.48 -15.69 0.08
CA ASP A 90 -11.94 -15.72 0.12
C ASP A 90 -12.50 -17.07 -0.37
N LEU A 91 -12.00 -17.59 -1.48
CA LEU A 91 -12.41 -18.89 -2.02
C LEU A 91 -12.11 -20.03 -1.03
N TRP A 92 -10.95 -20.04 -0.37
CA TRP A 92 -10.65 -21.02 0.69
C TRP A 92 -11.64 -20.93 1.87
N ASN A 93 -12.00 -19.73 2.28
CA ASN A 93 -12.95 -19.51 3.35
C ASN A 93 -14.36 -19.94 2.95
N ARG A 94 -14.81 -19.59 1.74
CA ARG A 94 -16.11 -20.03 1.20
C ARG A 94 -16.19 -21.55 1.09
N ALA A 95 -15.13 -22.22 0.63
CA ALA A 95 -15.08 -23.67 0.56
C ALA A 95 -15.34 -24.34 1.92
N ARG A 96 -14.91 -23.70 3.01
CA ARG A 96 -15.14 -24.17 4.37
C ARG A 96 -16.53 -23.78 4.89
N SER A 97 -16.97 -22.54 4.64
CA SER A 97 -18.24 -22.04 5.19
C SER A 97 -19.43 -22.84 4.70
N VAL A 98 -19.46 -23.24 3.41
CA VAL A 98 -20.57 -24.07 2.90
C VAL A 98 -20.74 -25.41 3.64
N LEU A 99 -19.64 -26.00 4.13
CA LEU A 99 -19.65 -27.22 4.93
C LEU A 99 -20.12 -26.96 6.36
N VAL A 100 -19.69 -25.85 6.96
CA VAL A 100 -20.13 -25.44 8.29
C VAL A 100 -21.62 -25.12 8.27
N ASP A 101 -22.10 -24.40 7.27
CA ASP A 101 -23.52 -24.07 7.11
C ASP A 101 -24.39 -25.31 6.97
N PHE A 102 -23.92 -26.30 6.19
CA PHE A 102 -24.61 -27.59 6.11
C PHE A 102 -24.65 -28.29 7.48
N SER A 103 -23.55 -28.39 8.20
CA SER A 103 -23.48 -29.05 9.50
C SER A 103 -24.39 -28.36 10.53
N ASN A 104 -24.49 -27.03 10.50
CA ASN A 104 -25.35 -26.27 11.41
C ASN A 104 -26.85 -26.48 11.09
N ARG A 105 -27.21 -26.59 9.80
CA ARG A 105 -28.61 -26.83 9.40
C ARG A 105 -29.05 -28.27 9.57
N HIS A 106 -28.12 -29.22 9.48
CA HIS A 106 -28.38 -30.66 9.55
C HIS A 106 -27.47 -31.35 10.57
N PRO A 107 -27.50 -31.00 11.87
CA PRO A 107 -26.54 -31.48 12.87
C PRO A 107 -26.61 -33.02 13.09
N ASN A 108 -27.78 -33.61 12.89
CA ASN A 108 -28.04 -35.03 13.08
C ASN A 108 -27.97 -35.86 11.77
N HIS A 109 -27.43 -35.30 10.71
CA HIS A 109 -27.35 -36.04 9.45
C HIS A 109 -26.43 -37.26 9.57
N GLY A 110 -26.87 -38.43 9.09
CA GLY A 110 -26.14 -39.71 9.24
C GLY A 110 -24.74 -39.72 8.64
N GLU A 111 -24.50 -38.92 7.61
CA GLU A 111 -23.19 -38.82 6.92
C GLU A 111 -22.33 -37.61 7.35
N GLN A 112 -22.51 -37.05 8.54
CA GLN A 112 -21.69 -35.93 9.06
C GLN A 112 -20.18 -36.20 9.02
N LEU A 113 -19.75 -37.46 9.09
CA LEU A 113 -18.34 -37.83 8.93
C LEU A 113 -17.77 -37.44 7.56
N ARG A 114 -18.59 -37.45 6.46
CA ARG A 114 -18.15 -36.98 5.13
C ARG A 114 -17.83 -35.48 5.14
N VAL A 115 -18.68 -34.70 5.81
CA VAL A 115 -18.47 -33.23 5.95
C VAL A 115 -17.19 -32.94 6.73
N GLN A 116 -16.99 -33.64 7.85
CA GLN A 116 -15.78 -33.47 8.68
C GLN A 116 -14.50 -33.85 7.91
N VAL A 117 -14.55 -34.97 7.18
CA VAL A 117 -13.43 -35.40 6.30
C VAL A 117 -13.17 -34.35 5.23
N GLN A 118 -14.21 -33.85 4.53
CA GLN A 118 -14.05 -32.83 3.50
C GLN A 118 -13.49 -31.53 4.09
N THR A 119 -13.90 -31.12 5.28
CA THR A 119 -13.35 -29.95 5.97
C THR A 119 -11.83 -30.08 6.24
N ALA A 120 -11.39 -31.23 6.74
CA ALA A 120 -9.98 -31.54 6.94
C ALA A 120 -9.20 -31.58 5.60
N LEU A 121 -9.82 -32.10 4.53
CA LEU A 121 -9.21 -32.14 3.20
C LEU A 121 -8.98 -30.75 2.62
N ILE A 122 -9.81 -29.75 2.92
CA ILE A 122 -9.56 -28.35 2.52
C ILE A 122 -8.27 -27.84 3.14
N ALA A 123 -8.05 -28.07 4.46
CA ALA A 123 -6.82 -27.66 5.14
C ALA A 123 -5.58 -28.31 4.50
N LEU A 124 -5.64 -29.64 4.21
CA LEU A 124 -4.56 -30.35 3.53
C LEU A 124 -4.33 -29.86 2.08
N ALA A 125 -5.39 -29.56 1.34
CA ALA A 125 -5.27 -29.01 -0.02
C ALA A 125 -4.60 -27.63 -0.01
N ARG A 126 -5.00 -26.76 0.92
CA ARG A 126 -4.35 -25.44 1.12
C ARG A 126 -2.89 -25.59 1.53
N GLY A 127 -2.60 -26.52 2.46
CA GLY A 127 -1.24 -26.85 2.90
C GLY A 127 -0.36 -27.36 1.76
N GLY A 128 -0.85 -28.28 0.93
CA GLY A 128 -0.15 -28.78 -0.25
C GLY A 128 0.10 -27.70 -1.30
N TYR A 129 -0.84 -26.79 -1.52
CA TYR A 129 -0.64 -25.61 -2.37
C TYR A 129 0.48 -24.71 -1.83
N LEU A 130 0.45 -24.40 -0.54
CA LEU A 130 1.49 -23.59 0.12
C LEU A 130 2.87 -24.30 0.08
N ALA A 131 2.91 -25.62 0.16
CA ALA A 131 4.13 -26.41 0.06
C ALA A 131 4.77 -26.27 -1.35
N ARG A 132 3.96 -26.31 -2.41
CA ARG A 132 4.45 -26.04 -3.77
C ARG A 132 5.03 -24.63 -3.91
N LEU A 133 4.37 -23.61 -3.34
CA LEU A 133 4.89 -22.23 -3.33
C LEU A 133 6.19 -22.11 -2.51
N ALA A 134 6.33 -22.88 -1.43
CA ALA A 134 7.54 -22.91 -0.63
C ALA A 134 8.69 -23.64 -1.34
N ASP A 135 8.39 -24.66 -2.14
CA ASP A 135 9.36 -25.36 -2.99
C ASP A 135 9.96 -24.42 -4.05
N LEU A 136 9.15 -23.55 -4.65
CA LEU A 136 9.61 -22.52 -5.59
C LEU A 136 10.47 -21.42 -4.90
N ALA A 137 10.42 -21.30 -3.59
CA ALA A 137 11.19 -20.32 -2.81
C ALA A 137 11.82 -20.98 -1.57
N PRO A 138 12.77 -21.90 -1.73
CA PRO A 138 13.28 -22.76 -0.65
C PRO A 138 13.98 -22.00 0.47
N LEU A 139 14.43 -20.76 0.24
CA LEU A 139 15.05 -19.90 1.25
C LEU A 139 14.05 -19.04 2.02
N ASP A 140 12.79 -18.98 1.60
CA ASP A 140 11.73 -18.23 2.29
C ASP A 140 11.22 -19.03 3.51
N ARG A 141 11.79 -18.72 4.67
CA ARG A 141 11.42 -19.36 5.96
C ARG A 141 9.96 -19.11 6.32
N ARG A 142 9.41 -17.94 5.97
CA ARG A 142 8.03 -17.57 6.32
C ARG A 142 7.02 -18.40 5.53
N ARG A 143 7.23 -18.54 4.21
CA ARG A 143 6.38 -19.39 3.37
C ARG A 143 6.45 -20.84 3.80
N ARG A 144 7.66 -21.33 4.08
CA ARG A 144 7.88 -22.70 4.60
C ARG A 144 7.16 -22.92 5.93
N GLY A 145 7.28 -21.99 6.88
CA GLY A 145 6.60 -22.07 8.17
C GLY A 145 5.07 -22.10 8.01
N LYS A 146 4.51 -21.23 7.18
CA LYS A 146 3.07 -21.20 6.89
C LYS A 146 2.58 -22.51 6.27
N ALA A 147 3.34 -23.09 5.35
CA ALA A 147 3.01 -24.39 4.75
C ALA A 147 3.03 -25.53 5.77
N LEU A 148 4.10 -25.62 6.58
CA LEU A 148 4.23 -26.65 7.62
C LEU A 148 3.12 -26.57 8.66
N THR A 149 2.78 -25.38 9.16
CA THR A 149 1.70 -25.21 10.15
C THR A 149 0.32 -25.54 9.56
N THR A 150 0.06 -25.16 8.29
CA THR A 150 -1.20 -25.47 7.63
C THR A 150 -1.36 -26.97 7.37
N LEU A 151 -0.29 -27.66 6.93
CA LEU A 151 -0.30 -29.12 6.78
C LEU A 151 -0.50 -29.84 8.12
N GLN A 152 0.20 -29.38 9.17
CA GLN A 152 0.03 -29.96 10.52
C GLN A 152 -1.43 -29.84 10.98
N HIS A 153 -2.01 -28.66 10.86
CA HIS A 153 -3.42 -28.44 11.20
C HIS A 153 -4.36 -29.38 10.45
N GLY A 154 -4.15 -29.60 9.16
CA GLY A 154 -4.93 -30.55 8.36
C GLY A 154 -4.72 -32.02 8.78
N ILE A 155 -3.49 -32.39 9.14
CA ILE A 155 -3.15 -33.72 9.68
C ILE A 155 -3.88 -33.94 11.00
N ASP A 156 -3.82 -32.99 11.94
CA ASP A 156 -4.45 -33.06 13.24
C ASP A 156 -5.98 -33.16 13.16
N GLN A 157 -6.57 -32.57 12.14
CA GLN A 157 -8.01 -32.69 11.87
C GLN A 157 -8.38 -34.06 11.26
N LEU A 158 -7.59 -34.56 10.29
CA LEU A 158 -7.96 -35.76 9.54
C LEU A 158 -7.59 -37.07 10.28
N ALA A 159 -6.48 -37.09 11.00
CA ALA A 159 -5.99 -38.33 11.63
C ALA A 159 -6.98 -38.96 12.65
N PRO A 160 -7.64 -38.20 13.54
CA PRO A 160 -8.64 -38.75 14.46
C PRO A 160 -9.88 -39.30 13.74
N LEU A 161 -10.26 -38.70 12.60
CA LEU A 161 -11.41 -39.14 11.82
C LEU A 161 -11.22 -40.55 11.21
N GLY A 162 -9.96 -40.97 10.98
CA GLY A 162 -9.65 -42.32 10.52
C GLY A 162 -10.20 -43.40 11.45
N ARG A 163 -9.98 -43.30 12.78
CA ARG A 163 -10.52 -44.24 13.79
C ARG A 163 -12.05 -44.16 13.85
N ARG A 164 -12.63 -42.97 13.74
CA ARG A 164 -14.08 -42.82 13.75
C ARG A 164 -14.73 -43.43 12.49
N LEU A 165 -14.08 -43.34 11.34
CA LEU A 165 -14.50 -44.00 10.11
C LEU A 165 -14.40 -45.51 10.22
N GLU A 166 -13.35 -46.10 10.87
CA GLU A 166 -13.20 -47.52 11.06
C GLU A 166 -14.37 -48.10 11.86
N ASN A 167 -14.83 -47.39 12.89
CA ASN A 167 -15.88 -47.81 13.81
C ASN A 167 -17.30 -47.32 13.44
N SER A 168 -17.45 -46.60 12.35
CA SER A 168 -18.75 -46.05 11.96
C SER A 168 -19.68 -47.12 11.40
N SER A 169 -20.90 -47.19 11.93
CA SER A 169 -22.00 -47.97 11.37
C SER A 169 -22.95 -47.16 10.46
N SER A 170 -22.85 -45.82 10.50
CA SER A 170 -23.74 -44.92 9.76
C SER A 170 -23.43 -44.87 8.24
N LEU A 171 -22.25 -45.31 7.83
CA LEU A 171 -21.86 -45.29 6.41
C LEU A 171 -21.89 -46.70 5.80
N PRO A 172 -22.36 -46.85 4.55
CA PRO A 172 -22.26 -48.11 3.79
C PRO A 172 -20.80 -48.59 3.73
N ARG A 173 -20.60 -49.93 3.86
CA ARG A 173 -19.25 -50.54 3.94
C ARG A 173 -18.31 -50.08 2.80
N ASN A 174 -18.79 -50.07 1.55
CA ASN A 174 -17.99 -49.67 0.40
C ASN A 174 -17.59 -48.16 0.48
N ARG A 175 -18.53 -47.29 0.83
CA ARG A 175 -18.26 -45.85 0.99
C ARG A 175 -17.28 -45.59 2.13
N ARG A 176 -17.43 -46.27 3.26
CA ARG A 176 -16.53 -46.20 4.42
C ARG A 176 -15.12 -46.62 4.06
N GLN A 177 -14.96 -47.79 3.35
CA GLN A 177 -13.64 -48.28 2.95
C GLN A 177 -12.93 -47.29 2.00
N LEU A 178 -13.66 -46.67 1.07
CA LEU A 178 -13.14 -45.70 0.15
C LEU A 178 -12.71 -44.41 0.85
N LEU A 179 -13.53 -43.87 1.77
CA LEU A 179 -13.17 -42.70 2.59
C LEU A 179 -11.93 -42.97 3.46
N LEU A 180 -11.79 -44.16 4.03
CA LEU A 180 -10.60 -44.59 4.80
C LEU A 180 -9.36 -44.63 3.91
N ALA A 181 -9.44 -45.23 2.73
CA ALA A 181 -8.34 -45.30 1.78
C ALA A 181 -7.91 -43.90 1.32
N THR A 182 -8.87 -43.08 0.96
CA THR A 182 -8.61 -41.68 0.57
C THR A 182 -8.00 -40.86 1.69
N SER A 183 -8.53 -40.99 2.91
CA SER A 183 -7.99 -40.26 4.08
C SER A 183 -6.54 -40.65 4.37
N ARG A 184 -6.22 -41.99 4.34
CA ARG A 184 -4.86 -42.50 4.54
C ARG A 184 -3.91 -42.04 3.46
N TRP A 185 -4.35 -42.04 2.19
CA TRP A 185 -3.57 -41.52 1.05
C TRP A 185 -3.28 -40.02 1.22
N ARG A 186 -4.27 -39.21 1.60
CA ARG A 186 -4.11 -37.78 1.84
C ARG A 186 -3.20 -37.46 3.01
N LEU A 187 -3.29 -38.22 4.09
CA LEU A 187 -2.37 -38.08 5.23
C LEU A 187 -0.94 -38.42 4.82
N ALA A 188 -0.73 -39.54 4.10
CA ALA A 188 0.60 -39.90 3.61
C ALA A 188 1.19 -38.82 2.70
N ARG A 189 0.39 -38.27 1.79
CA ARG A 189 0.80 -37.16 0.92
C ARG A 189 1.18 -35.92 1.74
N ALA A 190 0.38 -35.56 2.75
CA ALA A 190 0.65 -34.40 3.58
C ALA A 190 1.95 -34.55 4.38
N HIS A 191 2.22 -35.73 4.92
CA HIS A 191 3.51 -36.04 5.56
C HIS A 191 4.69 -35.92 4.57
N LEU A 192 4.55 -36.42 3.34
CA LEU A 192 5.58 -36.28 2.32
C LEU A 192 5.80 -34.82 1.85
N ASP A 193 4.74 -34.03 1.76
CA ASP A 193 4.87 -32.62 1.45
C ASP A 193 5.59 -31.86 2.58
N ARG A 194 5.45 -32.28 3.85
CA ARG A 194 6.25 -31.75 4.97
C ARG A 194 7.70 -32.19 4.89
N VAL A 195 7.96 -33.49 4.62
CA VAL A 195 9.31 -34.05 4.47
C VAL A 195 10.15 -33.26 3.45
N ARG A 196 9.56 -32.85 2.32
CA ARG A 196 10.24 -32.07 1.29
C ARG A 196 10.71 -30.69 1.79
N MET A 197 10.02 -30.14 2.77
CA MET A 197 10.36 -28.83 3.35
C MET A 197 11.30 -28.92 4.55
N MET A 198 11.58 -30.11 5.05
CA MET A 198 12.43 -30.34 6.24
C MET A 198 13.87 -30.67 5.82
N THR A 199 14.81 -30.28 6.67
CA THR A 199 16.23 -30.60 6.46
C THR A 199 16.47 -32.14 6.57
N PRO A 200 17.21 -32.74 5.62
CA PRO A 200 17.61 -34.14 5.73
C PRO A 200 18.31 -34.44 7.07
N GLY A 201 18.04 -35.62 7.64
CA GLY A 201 18.65 -36.04 8.89
C GLY A 201 17.97 -35.55 10.19
N THR A 202 16.91 -34.71 10.08
CA THR A 202 16.20 -34.27 11.28
C THR A 202 15.21 -35.33 11.80
N PRO A 203 15.01 -35.45 13.14
CA PRO A 203 14.06 -36.41 13.74
C PRO A 203 12.63 -36.21 13.21
N ASP A 204 12.17 -34.98 13.07
CA ASP A 204 10.83 -34.67 12.58
C ASP A 204 10.60 -35.18 11.15
N ARG A 205 11.62 -35.06 10.29
CA ARG A 205 11.58 -35.58 8.90
C ARG A 205 11.47 -37.10 8.90
N ALA A 206 12.22 -37.80 9.78
CA ALA A 206 12.16 -39.24 9.91
C ALA A 206 10.78 -39.68 10.43
N ALA A 207 10.22 -39.00 11.41
CA ALA A 207 8.90 -39.26 11.94
C ALA A 207 7.81 -39.14 10.86
N ASP A 208 7.86 -38.09 10.02
CA ASP A 208 6.91 -37.89 8.92
C ASP A 208 7.06 -39.02 7.84
N LEU A 209 8.27 -39.48 7.52
CA LEU A 209 8.47 -40.62 6.61
C LEU A 209 7.86 -41.90 7.15
N ILE A 210 8.07 -42.20 8.45
CA ILE A 210 7.50 -43.36 9.11
C ILE A 210 5.96 -43.26 9.14
N ALA A 211 5.42 -42.07 9.41
CA ALA A 211 3.98 -41.84 9.42
C ALA A 211 3.37 -42.07 8.03
N ALA A 212 3.99 -41.54 6.97
CA ALA A 212 3.55 -41.75 5.61
C ALA A 212 3.57 -43.23 5.20
N ASP A 213 4.65 -43.95 5.49
CA ASP A 213 4.77 -45.41 5.22
C ASP A 213 3.70 -46.20 5.95
N ARG A 214 3.47 -45.89 7.24
CA ARG A 214 2.42 -46.54 8.04
C ARG A 214 1.03 -46.33 7.44
N MET A 215 0.70 -45.13 6.97
CA MET A 215 -0.60 -44.86 6.33
C MET A 215 -0.75 -45.67 5.03
N LEU A 216 0.29 -45.72 4.21
CA LEU A 216 0.25 -46.44 2.93
C LEU A 216 0.23 -47.97 3.10
N LYS A 217 0.90 -48.52 4.12
CA LYS A 217 0.84 -49.96 4.45
C LYS A 217 -0.55 -50.40 4.93
N ARG A 218 -1.26 -49.52 5.66
CA ARG A 218 -2.64 -49.77 6.10
C ARG A 218 -3.71 -49.66 5.00
N MET A 219 -3.34 -49.21 3.79
CA MET A 219 -4.22 -49.26 2.66
C MET A 219 -4.18 -50.65 2.02
N SER A 220 -5.23 -51.48 2.24
CA SER A 220 -5.33 -52.79 1.61
C SER A 220 -5.39 -52.68 0.08
N PRO A 221 -4.60 -53.41 -0.70
CA PRO A 221 -4.64 -53.34 -2.18
C PRO A 221 -5.91 -53.93 -2.75
N GLY A 222 -6.61 -54.85 -2.02
CA GLY A 222 -7.88 -55.38 -2.44
C GLY A 222 -9.00 -54.32 -2.37
N GLY A 223 -9.76 -54.17 -3.46
CA GLY A 223 -10.86 -53.23 -3.53
C GLY A 223 -10.47 -51.79 -3.90
N LEU A 224 -9.17 -51.47 -4.13
CA LEU A 224 -8.75 -50.19 -4.68
C LEU A 224 -8.87 -50.19 -6.19
N GLY A 225 -9.45 -49.12 -6.78
CA GLY A 225 -9.37 -48.90 -8.23
C GLY A 225 -7.92 -48.69 -8.70
N THR A 226 -7.67 -48.93 -10.00
CA THR A 226 -6.34 -48.89 -10.63
C THR A 226 -5.60 -47.59 -10.34
N THR A 227 -6.25 -46.46 -10.44
CA THR A 227 -5.70 -45.14 -10.20
C THR A 227 -5.16 -44.98 -8.76
N LEU A 228 -5.91 -45.46 -7.76
CA LEU A 228 -5.48 -45.38 -6.36
C LEU A 228 -4.36 -46.38 -6.04
N LYS A 229 -4.35 -47.55 -6.72
CA LYS A 229 -3.24 -48.52 -6.62
C LYS A 229 -1.94 -47.89 -7.14
N HIS A 230 -1.95 -47.28 -8.35
CA HIS A 230 -0.78 -46.59 -8.89
C HIS A 230 -0.35 -45.42 -8.00
N SER A 231 -1.27 -44.59 -7.53
CA SER A 231 -0.99 -43.49 -6.62
C SER A 231 -0.36 -43.97 -5.29
N ARG A 232 -0.85 -45.07 -4.71
CA ARG A 232 -0.26 -45.69 -3.51
C ARG A 232 1.15 -46.20 -3.78
N THR A 233 1.39 -46.88 -4.92
CA THR A 233 2.71 -47.38 -5.33
C THR A 233 3.68 -46.22 -5.49
N ARG A 234 3.28 -45.16 -6.18
CA ARG A 234 4.08 -43.94 -6.35
C ARG A 234 4.48 -43.32 -5.00
N LEU A 235 3.51 -43.14 -4.08
CA LEU A 235 3.84 -42.54 -2.77
C LEU A 235 4.74 -43.47 -1.92
N ARG A 236 4.62 -44.81 -2.02
CA ARG A 236 5.52 -45.72 -1.33
C ARG A 236 6.95 -45.65 -1.90
N ALA A 237 7.09 -45.57 -3.22
CA ALA A 237 8.38 -45.36 -3.85
C ALA A 237 8.99 -44.02 -3.43
N GLN A 238 8.14 -42.95 -3.34
CA GLN A 238 8.55 -41.64 -2.88
C GLN A 238 9.02 -41.62 -1.43
N VAL A 239 8.36 -42.38 -0.51
CA VAL A 239 8.82 -42.58 0.86
C VAL A 239 10.22 -43.17 0.87
N ALA A 240 10.46 -44.26 0.11
CA ALA A 240 11.76 -44.93 0.03
C ALA A 240 12.83 -43.96 -0.55
N ARG A 241 12.52 -43.25 -1.66
CA ARG A 241 13.44 -42.31 -2.29
C ARG A 241 13.83 -41.18 -1.35
N LEU A 242 12.86 -40.53 -0.70
CA LEU A 242 13.12 -39.43 0.25
C LEU A 242 13.81 -39.91 1.54
N GLY A 243 13.73 -41.22 1.83
CA GLY A 243 14.52 -41.94 2.85
C GLY A 243 15.90 -42.37 2.37
N LEU A 244 16.27 -42.05 1.10
CA LEU A 244 17.54 -42.44 0.44
C LEU A 244 17.70 -43.97 0.17
N ASP A 245 16.61 -44.74 0.24
CA ASP A 245 16.59 -46.17 -0.14
C ASP A 245 16.14 -46.32 -1.59
N PHE A 246 17.04 -46.00 -2.54
CA PHE A 246 16.75 -46.05 -3.95
C PHE A 246 16.50 -47.46 -4.48
N THR A 247 17.12 -48.48 -3.83
CA THR A 247 16.92 -49.89 -4.18
C THR A 247 15.50 -50.37 -3.91
N SER A 248 14.96 -50.06 -2.73
CA SER A 248 13.58 -50.38 -2.42
C SER A 248 12.59 -49.55 -3.25
N ALA A 249 12.93 -48.27 -3.55
CA ALA A 249 12.11 -47.42 -4.41
C ALA A 249 11.95 -48.03 -5.81
N ARG A 250 13.04 -48.50 -6.45
CA ARG A 250 13.02 -49.19 -7.77
C ARG A 250 12.18 -50.45 -7.71
N ARG A 251 12.45 -51.37 -6.75
CA ARG A 251 11.69 -52.63 -6.58
C ARG A 251 10.17 -52.40 -6.47
N LEU A 252 9.75 -51.34 -5.77
CA LEU A 252 8.33 -51.00 -5.63
C LEU A 252 7.68 -50.64 -6.96
N LEU A 253 8.40 -49.91 -7.82
CA LEU A 253 7.91 -49.50 -9.15
C LEU A 253 7.97 -50.66 -10.14
N ASP A 254 8.98 -51.50 -10.08
CA ASP A 254 9.15 -52.67 -10.98
C ASP A 254 8.08 -53.73 -10.75
N ALA A 255 7.70 -53.97 -9.50
CA ALA A 255 6.59 -54.83 -9.13
C ALA A 255 5.20 -54.38 -9.64
N ASN A 256 5.09 -53.12 -10.09
CA ASN A 256 3.86 -52.52 -10.62
C ASN A 256 4.14 -51.86 -11.99
N ASN A 257 4.82 -52.57 -12.89
CA ASN A 257 5.21 -52.06 -14.18
C ASN A 257 3.97 -51.70 -15.02
N SER A 258 3.72 -50.39 -15.18
CA SER A 258 2.68 -49.83 -16.03
C SER A 258 3.32 -48.72 -16.85
N PRO A 259 3.84 -49.07 -18.06
CA PRO A 259 4.62 -48.17 -18.89
C PRO A 259 3.86 -46.90 -19.29
N ASP A 260 2.56 -47.00 -19.39
CA ASP A 260 1.69 -45.88 -19.80
C ASP A 260 1.31 -44.94 -18.65
N ASN A 261 1.79 -45.17 -17.41
CA ASN A 261 1.48 -44.32 -16.28
C ASN A 261 2.56 -43.26 -16.06
N ASP A 262 2.36 -42.09 -16.59
CA ASP A 262 3.26 -40.94 -16.42
C ASP A 262 3.67 -40.66 -14.97
N GLY A 263 2.75 -40.86 -14.00
CA GLY A 263 3.04 -40.64 -12.58
C GLY A 263 4.06 -41.64 -12.01
N LEU A 264 4.03 -42.91 -12.40
CA LEU A 264 5.01 -43.90 -12.00
C LEU A 264 6.34 -43.69 -12.71
N LEU A 265 6.28 -43.36 -14.01
CA LEU A 265 7.48 -43.02 -14.83
C LEU A 265 8.18 -41.78 -14.26
N ALA A 266 7.45 -40.71 -13.93
CA ALA A 266 8.01 -39.51 -13.29
C ALA A 266 8.73 -39.85 -11.97
N GLU A 267 8.19 -40.74 -11.17
CA GLU A 267 8.85 -41.18 -9.92
C GLU A 267 10.10 -42.00 -10.17
N ARG A 268 10.15 -42.85 -11.25
CA ARG A 268 11.37 -43.51 -11.67
C ARG A 268 12.45 -42.52 -12.07
N VAL A 269 12.09 -41.51 -12.85
CA VAL A 269 13.03 -40.44 -13.26
C VAL A 269 13.57 -39.68 -12.05
N TRP A 270 12.69 -39.33 -11.09
CA TRP A 270 13.14 -38.72 -9.84
C TRP A 270 14.12 -39.57 -9.03
N ILE A 271 13.91 -40.89 -8.99
CA ILE A 271 14.83 -41.82 -8.32
C ILE A 271 16.22 -41.79 -8.95
N GLU A 272 16.28 -41.81 -10.29
CA GLU A 272 17.58 -41.80 -10.99
C GLU A 272 18.27 -40.41 -10.84
N LEU A 273 17.53 -39.30 -10.84
CA LEU A 273 18.10 -37.98 -10.60
C LEU A 273 18.64 -37.84 -9.16
N ASP A 274 17.87 -38.26 -8.18
CA ASP A 274 18.30 -38.18 -6.78
C ASP A 274 19.46 -39.14 -6.46
N ASP A 275 19.56 -40.27 -7.19
CA ASP A 275 20.69 -41.24 -7.15
C ASP A 275 21.90 -40.83 -8.02
N GLN A 276 21.89 -39.57 -8.52
CA GLN A 276 22.95 -38.99 -9.37
C GLN A 276 23.26 -39.82 -10.67
N LYS A 277 22.22 -40.35 -11.31
CA LYS A 277 22.30 -41.12 -12.57
C LYS A 277 21.47 -40.46 -13.67
N PRO A 278 21.83 -39.25 -14.12
CA PRO A 278 21.04 -38.51 -15.11
C PRO A 278 20.96 -39.21 -16.47
N SER A 279 21.95 -40.01 -16.87
CA SER A 279 21.88 -40.78 -18.09
C SER A 279 20.75 -41.81 -18.08
N ASN A 280 20.58 -42.52 -16.94
CA ASN A 280 19.47 -43.47 -16.78
C ASN A 280 18.13 -42.73 -16.77
N ALA A 281 18.06 -41.57 -16.07
CA ALA A 281 16.89 -40.73 -16.06
C ALA A 281 16.46 -40.27 -17.46
N TRP A 282 17.45 -39.88 -18.31
CA TRP A 282 17.21 -39.51 -19.70
C TRP A 282 16.67 -40.67 -20.55
N SER A 283 17.30 -41.86 -20.46
CA SER A 283 16.83 -43.05 -21.18
C SER A 283 15.37 -43.43 -20.88
N LEU A 284 14.91 -43.17 -19.64
CA LEU A 284 13.53 -43.40 -19.21
C LEU A 284 12.56 -42.39 -19.80
N VAL A 285 12.96 -41.10 -19.85
CA VAL A 285 12.04 -40.03 -20.23
C VAL A 285 11.94 -39.84 -21.73
N GLN A 286 13.06 -39.96 -22.45
CA GLN A 286 13.11 -39.71 -23.89
C GLN A 286 12.14 -40.59 -24.70
N THR A 287 11.98 -41.86 -24.31
CA THR A 287 11.07 -42.79 -24.99
C THR A 287 9.60 -42.39 -24.88
N ARG A 288 9.24 -41.58 -23.89
CA ARG A 288 7.86 -41.15 -23.63
C ARG A 288 7.51 -39.80 -24.30
N LEU A 289 8.53 -38.97 -24.62
CA LEU A 289 8.31 -37.59 -25.11
C LEU A 289 7.52 -37.47 -26.39
N ASP A 290 7.64 -38.46 -27.29
CA ASP A 290 7.07 -38.44 -28.63
C ASP A 290 5.85 -39.38 -28.77
N HIS A 291 5.37 -39.97 -27.65
CA HIS A 291 4.19 -40.85 -27.66
C HIS A 291 2.87 -40.07 -27.46
N SER A 292 1.81 -40.57 -28.05
CA SER A 292 0.44 -40.10 -27.82
C SER A 292 -0.25 -40.98 -26.76
N PRO A 293 -0.99 -40.36 -25.80
CA PRO A 293 -1.24 -38.96 -25.61
C PRO A 293 0.02 -38.20 -25.14
N PRO A 294 0.06 -36.84 -25.22
CA PRO A 294 1.23 -36.05 -24.80
C PRO A 294 1.62 -36.34 -23.36
N PRO A 295 2.92 -36.28 -23.02
CA PRO A 295 3.40 -36.54 -21.69
C PRO A 295 2.89 -35.49 -20.68
N SER A 296 2.82 -35.88 -19.39
CA SER A 296 2.41 -34.97 -18.32
C SER A 296 3.39 -33.80 -18.13
N ASP A 297 2.89 -32.69 -17.60
CA ASP A 297 3.69 -31.48 -17.32
C ASP A 297 4.90 -31.76 -16.42
N GLU A 298 4.78 -32.71 -15.48
CA GLU A 298 5.88 -33.17 -14.62
C GLU A 298 6.97 -33.88 -15.44
N LEU A 299 6.62 -34.72 -16.42
CA LEU A 299 7.59 -35.39 -17.26
C LEU A 299 8.28 -34.43 -18.21
N LEU A 300 7.58 -33.44 -18.77
CA LEU A 300 8.19 -32.38 -19.57
C LEU A 300 9.20 -31.56 -18.77
N TYR A 301 8.85 -31.20 -17.52
CA TYR A 301 9.83 -30.59 -16.63
C TYR A 301 11.02 -31.49 -16.32
N LEU A 302 10.78 -32.77 -16.05
CA LEU A 302 11.85 -33.73 -15.76
C LEU A 302 12.80 -33.94 -16.94
N ALA A 303 12.29 -33.93 -18.18
CA ALA A 303 13.12 -33.96 -19.36
C ALA A 303 14.12 -32.79 -19.42
N GLN A 304 13.62 -31.57 -19.19
CA GLN A 304 14.48 -30.38 -19.06
C GLN A 304 15.50 -30.52 -17.92
N ALA A 305 15.07 -30.91 -16.73
CA ALA A 305 15.92 -31.02 -15.55
C ALA A 305 17.04 -32.06 -15.78
N THR A 306 16.70 -33.20 -16.37
CA THR A 306 17.65 -34.27 -16.68
C THR A 306 18.70 -33.84 -17.69
N LEU A 307 18.27 -33.24 -18.80
CA LEU A 307 19.19 -32.71 -19.81
C LEU A 307 20.09 -31.60 -19.25
N GLY A 308 19.55 -30.73 -18.41
CA GLY A 308 20.31 -29.69 -17.72
C GLY A 308 21.39 -30.24 -16.80
N GLN A 309 21.12 -31.35 -16.11
CA GLN A 309 22.11 -32.04 -15.28
C GLN A 309 23.18 -32.74 -16.14
N LEU A 310 22.77 -33.44 -17.20
CA LEU A 310 23.71 -34.06 -18.17
C LEU A 310 24.64 -33.03 -18.78
N TRP A 311 24.12 -31.87 -19.18
CA TRP A 311 24.94 -30.79 -19.73
C TRP A 311 25.96 -30.26 -18.73
N GLN A 312 25.55 -30.06 -17.45
CA GLN A 312 26.44 -29.60 -16.39
C GLN A 312 27.56 -30.62 -16.05
N ASP A 313 27.27 -31.91 -16.19
CA ASP A 313 28.22 -32.99 -15.94
C ASP A 313 29.14 -33.27 -17.14
N THR A 314 28.83 -32.71 -18.35
CA THR A 314 29.63 -32.85 -19.57
C THR A 314 30.72 -31.80 -19.62
N GLN A 315 31.90 -32.18 -20.18
CA GLN A 315 32.99 -31.25 -20.33
C GLN A 315 32.60 -30.12 -21.29
N PRO A 316 32.78 -28.83 -20.89
CA PRO A 316 32.45 -27.70 -21.74
C PRO A 316 33.27 -27.68 -23.02
N ASP A 317 32.75 -26.94 -23.99
CA ASP A 317 33.39 -26.74 -25.33
C ASP A 317 33.60 -28.07 -26.11
N THR A 318 32.72 -29.05 -25.93
CA THR A 318 32.69 -30.31 -26.71
C THR A 318 31.45 -30.40 -27.60
N PRO A 319 31.52 -31.06 -28.77
CA PRO A 319 30.34 -31.29 -29.63
C PRO A 319 29.16 -31.96 -28.89
N GLN A 320 29.46 -32.79 -27.90
CA GLN A 320 28.45 -33.42 -27.06
C GLN A 320 27.75 -32.39 -26.14
N ALA A 321 28.50 -31.44 -25.57
CA ALA A 321 27.91 -30.35 -24.76
C ALA A 321 27.02 -29.46 -25.62
N ASP A 322 27.41 -29.13 -26.85
CA ASP A 322 26.62 -28.32 -27.80
C ASP A 322 25.33 -29.04 -28.19
N GLN A 323 25.39 -30.36 -28.45
CA GLN A 323 24.22 -31.16 -28.77
C GLN A 323 23.25 -31.23 -27.57
N LEU A 324 23.77 -31.45 -26.37
CA LEU A 324 22.97 -31.47 -25.15
C LEU A 324 22.33 -30.12 -24.90
N TRP A 325 23.06 -29.01 -25.07
CA TRP A 325 22.53 -27.64 -24.92
C TRP A 325 21.37 -27.38 -25.87
N THR A 326 21.54 -27.73 -27.16
CA THR A 326 20.49 -27.57 -28.16
C THR A 326 19.23 -28.37 -27.81
N THR A 327 19.41 -29.64 -27.41
CA THR A 327 18.32 -30.52 -27.00
C THR A 327 17.63 -30.00 -25.73
N TRP A 328 18.42 -29.51 -24.80
CA TRP A 328 17.90 -28.89 -23.57
C TRP A 328 17.06 -27.63 -23.83
N LEU A 329 17.47 -26.75 -24.78
CA LEU A 329 16.70 -25.57 -25.17
C LEU A 329 15.30 -25.95 -25.64
N VAL A 330 15.19 -26.96 -26.52
CA VAL A 330 13.90 -27.47 -27.02
C VAL A 330 13.05 -28.07 -25.90
N ALA A 331 13.67 -28.86 -25.01
CA ALA A 331 12.94 -29.38 -23.84
C ALA A 331 12.49 -28.28 -22.88
N SER A 332 13.29 -27.25 -22.72
CA SER A 332 13.01 -26.09 -21.87
C SER A 332 11.83 -25.25 -22.39
N GLU A 333 11.75 -25.03 -23.71
CA GLU A 333 10.60 -24.37 -24.33
C GLU A 333 9.31 -25.17 -24.12
N ARG A 334 9.36 -26.51 -24.34
CA ARG A 334 8.22 -27.39 -24.07
C ARG A 334 7.78 -27.33 -22.61
N ALA A 335 8.72 -27.39 -21.67
CA ALA A 335 8.44 -27.32 -20.23
C ALA A 335 7.94 -25.95 -19.78
N ALA A 336 8.35 -24.86 -20.42
CA ALA A 336 7.85 -23.50 -20.16
C ALA A 336 6.45 -23.25 -20.74
N ALA A 337 5.99 -24.05 -21.68
CA ALA A 337 4.68 -23.95 -22.31
C ALA A 337 3.58 -24.74 -21.57
N VAL A 338 3.94 -25.55 -20.56
CA VAL A 338 2.96 -26.37 -19.82
C VAL A 338 1.91 -25.51 -19.11
N PRO A 339 0.68 -26.00 -19.02
CA PRO A 339 -0.41 -25.25 -18.37
C PRO A 339 -0.33 -25.22 -16.85
N ASP A 340 0.24 -26.24 -16.16
CA ASP A 340 0.40 -26.22 -14.69
C ASP A 340 1.41 -25.13 -14.27
N ALA A 341 0.90 -24.15 -13.54
CA ALA A 341 1.68 -22.97 -13.12
C ALA A 341 2.91 -23.31 -12.26
N TYR A 342 2.87 -24.39 -11.47
CA TYR A 342 3.99 -24.82 -10.64
C TYR A 342 5.13 -25.38 -11.51
N TRP A 343 4.84 -26.32 -12.41
CA TRP A 343 5.87 -26.91 -13.29
C TRP A 343 6.43 -25.88 -14.27
N LYS A 344 5.56 -25.04 -14.85
CA LYS A 344 5.96 -23.91 -15.67
C LYS A 344 6.95 -22.98 -14.96
N THR A 345 6.59 -22.54 -13.73
CA THR A 345 7.45 -21.62 -12.97
C THR A 345 8.79 -22.27 -12.66
N ARG A 346 8.79 -23.53 -12.27
CA ARG A 346 10.00 -24.30 -11.99
C ARG A 346 10.88 -24.44 -13.23
N ALA A 347 10.29 -24.77 -14.37
CA ALA A 347 10.99 -24.85 -15.63
C ALA A 347 11.66 -23.52 -16.05
N VAL A 348 10.94 -22.41 -15.92
CA VAL A 348 11.47 -21.06 -16.21
C VAL A 348 12.60 -20.68 -15.25
N MET A 349 12.49 -21.05 -13.96
CA MET A 349 13.57 -20.78 -13.00
C MET A 349 14.84 -21.54 -13.34
N ASP A 350 14.74 -22.85 -13.65
CA ASP A 350 15.88 -23.69 -14.04
C ASP A 350 16.46 -23.22 -15.37
N HIS A 351 15.61 -22.81 -16.32
CA HIS A 351 16.07 -22.20 -17.58
C HIS A 351 16.91 -20.95 -17.34
N THR A 352 16.37 -20.02 -16.55
CA THR A 352 17.07 -18.75 -16.22
C THR A 352 18.40 -19.00 -15.52
N PHE A 353 18.44 -19.99 -14.64
CA PHE A 353 19.67 -20.38 -13.94
C PHE A 353 20.73 -20.98 -14.89
N LEU A 354 20.35 -21.91 -15.75
CA LEU A 354 21.29 -22.54 -16.66
C LEU A 354 21.82 -21.59 -17.74
N VAL A 355 20.99 -20.72 -18.29
CA VAL A 355 21.45 -19.64 -19.18
C VAL A 355 22.45 -18.73 -18.47
N ALA A 356 22.21 -18.42 -17.18
CA ALA A 356 23.20 -17.66 -16.40
C ALA A 356 24.50 -18.46 -16.17
N VAL A 357 24.45 -19.79 -16.02
CA VAL A 357 25.65 -20.64 -15.91
C VAL A 357 26.45 -20.63 -17.20
N GLU A 358 25.80 -20.74 -18.33
CA GLU A 358 26.45 -20.67 -19.65
C GLU A 358 27.13 -19.31 -19.86
N GLN A 359 26.45 -18.21 -19.58
CA GLN A 359 26.97 -16.85 -19.84
C GLN A 359 28.06 -16.39 -18.86
N LEU A 360 27.93 -16.76 -17.59
CA LEU A 360 28.73 -16.21 -16.48
C LEU A 360 29.70 -17.24 -15.87
N GLY A 361 29.49 -18.51 -16.16
CA GLY A 361 30.13 -19.63 -15.49
C GLY A 361 29.44 -20.02 -14.18
N PRO A 362 29.64 -21.24 -13.69
CA PRO A 362 28.86 -21.84 -12.60
C PRO A 362 29.01 -21.11 -11.26
N GLU A 363 30.22 -20.59 -10.97
CA GLU A 363 30.50 -19.94 -9.71
C GLU A 363 29.72 -18.60 -9.55
N LEU A 364 29.74 -17.77 -10.60
CA LEU A 364 29.04 -16.48 -10.61
C LEU A 364 27.53 -16.68 -10.67
N ALA A 365 27.04 -17.59 -11.49
CA ALA A 365 25.62 -17.89 -11.62
C ALA A 365 25.03 -18.43 -10.30
N LYS A 366 25.69 -19.39 -9.64
CA LYS A 366 25.29 -19.93 -8.33
C LYS A 366 25.28 -18.83 -7.26
N GLY A 367 26.30 -17.99 -7.23
CA GLY A 367 26.40 -16.88 -6.30
C GLY A 367 25.27 -15.85 -6.50
N GLN A 368 25.03 -15.45 -7.75
CA GLN A 368 23.97 -14.51 -8.12
C GLN A 368 22.58 -15.08 -7.78
N HIS A 369 22.33 -16.33 -8.18
CA HIS A 369 21.06 -17.01 -7.88
C HIS A 369 20.79 -17.07 -6.37
N ARG A 370 21.81 -17.45 -5.58
CA ARG A 370 21.71 -17.46 -4.11
C ARG A 370 21.37 -16.07 -3.54
N ALA A 371 22.05 -15.02 -4.00
CA ALA A 371 21.83 -13.66 -3.54
C ALA A 371 20.42 -13.17 -3.86
N VAL A 372 19.93 -13.41 -5.09
CA VAL A 372 18.55 -13.07 -5.51
C VAL A 372 17.51 -13.87 -4.72
N SER A 373 17.73 -15.19 -4.53
CA SER A 373 16.81 -16.06 -3.78
C SER A 373 16.72 -15.64 -2.29
N LEU A 374 17.83 -15.23 -1.67
CA LEU A 374 17.84 -14.68 -0.31
C LEU A 374 17.07 -13.36 -0.25
N TYR A 375 17.21 -12.49 -1.24
CA TYR A 375 16.45 -11.25 -1.33
C TYR A 375 14.94 -11.50 -1.47
N GLN A 376 14.54 -12.39 -2.37
CA GLN A 376 13.14 -12.79 -2.53
C GLN A 376 12.56 -13.41 -1.26
N ALA A 377 13.38 -14.14 -0.49
CA ALA A 377 13.04 -14.68 0.81
C ALA A 377 13.02 -13.64 1.94
N GLN A 378 13.22 -12.35 1.64
CA GLN A 378 13.30 -11.23 2.60
C GLN A 378 14.42 -11.39 3.65
N ARG A 379 15.45 -12.22 3.39
CA ARG A 379 16.65 -12.39 4.20
C ARG A 379 17.69 -11.35 3.78
N ASN A 380 17.37 -10.07 4.03
CA ASN A 380 18.08 -8.94 3.43
C ASN A 380 19.57 -8.89 3.80
N ASP A 381 19.93 -9.15 5.06
CA ASP A 381 21.34 -9.10 5.49
C ASP A 381 22.17 -10.20 4.83
N GLU A 382 21.64 -11.42 4.76
CA GLU A 382 22.28 -12.54 4.10
C GLU A 382 22.38 -12.32 2.58
N ALA A 383 21.35 -11.69 1.98
CA ALA A 383 21.39 -11.29 0.58
C ALA A 383 22.50 -10.27 0.31
N LEU A 384 22.62 -9.24 1.18
CA LEU A 384 23.68 -8.23 1.07
C LEU A 384 25.09 -8.84 1.15
N GLU A 385 25.28 -9.83 2.01
CA GLU A 385 26.54 -10.58 2.10
C GLU A 385 26.79 -11.44 0.84
N ALA A 386 25.79 -12.17 0.39
CA ALA A 386 25.88 -12.97 -0.83
C ALA A 386 26.22 -12.10 -2.06
N PHE A 387 25.55 -10.95 -2.23
CA PHE A 387 25.90 -9.99 -3.28
C PHE A 387 27.36 -9.49 -3.15
N ALA A 388 27.81 -9.20 -1.93
CA ALA A 388 29.20 -8.76 -1.72
C ALA A 388 30.22 -9.83 -2.15
N GLN A 389 29.93 -11.11 -1.88
CA GLN A 389 30.78 -12.23 -2.32
C GLN A 389 30.85 -12.31 -3.84
N VAL A 390 29.69 -12.29 -4.51
CA VAL A 390 29.64 -12.40 -5.99
C VAL A 390 30.31 -11.20 -6.66
N ILE A 391 30.15 -9.99 -6.11
CA ILE A 391 30.86 -8.80 -6.61
C ILE A 391 32.39 -8.98 -6.53
N ARG A 392 32.90 -9.57 -5.45
CA ARG A 392 34.34 -9.85 -5.32
C ARG A 392 34.81 -10.86 -6.37
N ILE A 393 34.05 -11.93 -6.59
CA ILE A 393 34.36 -12.95 -7.59
C ILE A 393 34.33 -12.33 -9.00
N ALA A 394 33.31 -11.54 -9.33
CA ALA A 394 33.17 -10.88 -10.62
C ALA A 394 34.36 -9.92 -10.91
N LYS A 395 34.77 -9.13 -9.89
CA LYS A 395 35.96 -8.27 -10.00
C LYS A 395 37.25 -9.08 -10.24
N LYS A 396 37.44 -10.17 -9.49
CA LYS A 396 38.60 -11.05 -9.63
C LYS A 396 38.70 -11.67 -11.05
N LYS A 397 37.54 -11.95 -11.66
CA LYS A 397 37.43 -12.49 -13.02
C LYS A 397 37.41 -11.38 -14.10
N GLY A 398 37.69 -10.12 -13.79
CA GLY A 398 37.68 -9.02 -14.74
C GLY A 398 36.28 -8.61 -15.26
N ARG A 399 35.22 -9.17 -14.73
CA ARG A 399 33.83 -8.86 -15.15
C ARG A 399 33.33 -7.57 -14.50
N THR A 400 33.96 -6.42 -14.81
CA THR A 400 33.73 -5.13 -14.17
C THR A 400 32.30 -4.63 -14.30
N ASN A 401 31.67 -4.78 -15.50
CA ASN A 401 30.28 -4.38 -15.72
C ASN A 401 29.31 -5.20 -14.87
N LEU A 402 29.48 -6.52 -14.83
CA LEU A 402 28.67 -7.39 -13.97
C LEU A 402 28.84 -7.00 -12.49
N ALA A 403 30.07 -6.76 -12.05
CA ALA A 403 30.33 -6.31 -10.68
C ALA A 403 29.63 -4.99 -10.35
N GLY A 404 29.57 -4.06 -11.32
CA GLY A 404 28.84 -2.79 -11.21
C GLY A 404 27.33 -2.99 -11.11
N ASP A 405 26.75 -3.85 -11.95
CA ASP A 405 25.32 -4.19 -11.92
C ASP A 405 24.89 -4.83 -10.59
N LEU A 406 25.68 -5.77 -10.11
CA LEU A 406 25.46 -6.42 -8.82
C LEU A 406 25.64 -5.43 -7.66
N ALA A 407 26.62 -4.52 -7.74
CA ALA A 407 26.82 -3.46 -6.74
C ALA A 407 25.66 -2.45 -6.73
N PHE A 408 25.07 -2.15 -7.91
CA PHE A 408 23.88 -1.33 -8.02
C PHE A 408 22.67 -1.98 -7.34
N THR A 409 22.46 -3.28 -7.62
CA THR A 409 21.38 -4.06 -6.99
C THR A 409 21.55 -4.13 -5.46
N ARG A 410 22.80 -4.37 -5.00
CA ARG A 410 23.14 -4.39 -3.56
C ARG A 410 22.91 -3.02 -2.92
N GLY A 411 23.30 -1.93 -3.55
CA GLY A 411 23.07 -0.56 -3.11
C GLY A 411 21.57 -0.25 -2.99
N SER A 412 20.78 -0.68 -3.97
CA SER A 412 19.31 -0.53 -3.96
C SER A 412 18.66 -1.32 -2.81
N LEU A 413 19.16 -2.51 -2.49
CA LEU A 413 18.71 -3.28 -1.34
C LEU A 413 19.06 -2.58 -0.01
N MET A 414 20.27 -2.01 0.11
CA MET A 414 20.67 -1.19 1.26
C MET A 414 19.75 0.02 1.46
N VAL A 415 19.34 0.68 0.35
CA VAL A 415 18.38 1.79 0.39
C VAL A 415 17.05 1.33 0.98
N ARG A 416 16.51 0.20 0.52
CA ARG A 416 15.27 -0.37 1.07
C ARG A 416 15.38 -0.74 2.55
N SER A 417 16.56 -1.14 2.99
CA SER A 417 16.87 -1.45 4.39
C SER A 417 17.30 -0.22 5.20
N GLN A 418 17.16 0.99 4.64
CA GLN A 418 17.51 2.28 5.24
C GLN A 418 19.01 2.42 5.64
N ARG A 419 19.89 1.59 5.07
CA ARG A 419 21.36 1.63 5.30
C ARG A 419 22.02 2.63 4.34
N TYR A 420 21.61 3.91 4.43
CA TYR A 420 21.95 4.95 3.44
C TYR A 420 23.45 5.24 3.34
N ALA A 421 24.20 5.18 4.46
CA ALA A 421 25.64 5.41 4.44
C ALA A 421 26.40 4.35 3.65
N GLU A 422 25.99 3.09 3.73
CA GLU A 422 26.59 1.99 2.98
C GLU A 422 26.14 2.01 1.52
N ALA A 423 24.85 2.28 1.27
CA ALA A 423 24.33 2.47 -0.07
C ALA A 423 25.06 3.58 -0.82
N SER A 424 25.26 4.73 -0.17
CA SER A 424 26.02 5.88 -0.69
C SER A 424 27.42 5.46 -1.15
N ARG A 425 28.16 4.72 -0.32
CA ARG A 425 29.49 4.19 -0.70
C ARG A 425 29.42 3.23 -1.89
N SER A 426 28.42 2.34 -1.92
CA SER A 426 28.23 1.39 -3.00
C SER A 426 27.98 2.09 -4.35
N PHE A 427 27.09 3.08 -4.37
CA PHE A 427 26.78 3.84 -5.59
C PHE A 427 27.93 4.72 -6.04
N ARG A 428 28.64 5.39 -5.10
CA ARG A 428 29.81 6.17 -5.42
C ARG A 428 30.90 5.32 -6.12
N ASN A 429 31.16 4.12 -5.62
CA ASN A 429 32.13 3.20 -6.22
C ASN A 429 31.75 2.81 -7.67
N ILE A 430 30.47 2.86 -8.06
CA ILE A 430 30.06 2.63 -9.45
C ILE A 430 30.33 3.86 -10.32
N VAL A 431 30.09 5.04 -9.76
CA VAL A 431 30.35 6.32 -10.45
C VAL A 431 31.83 6.55 -10.76
N ASP A 432 32.69 6.09 -9.85
CA ASP A 432 34.14 6.24 -9.91
C ASP A 432 34.84 5.15 -10.74
N GLN A 433 34.10 4.23 -11.36
CA GLN A 433 34.67 3.18 -12.22
C GLN A 433 35.28 3.72 -13.53
N THR A 434 36.38 3.12 -13.95
CA THR A 434 37.01 3.39 -15.21
C THR A 434 37.20 2.07 -15.98
N PRO A 435 36.66 1.89 -17.20
CA PRO A 435 35.77 2.85 -17.92
C PRO A 435 34.43 3.08 -17.20
N PRO A 436 33.74 4.18 -17.53
CA PRO A 436 32.46 4.52 -16.88
C PRO A 436 31.41 3.42 -17.07
N HIS A 437 30.76 3.04 -15.99
CA HIS A 437 29.70 2.02 -16.01
C HIS A 437 28.43 2.58 -16.69
N PRO A 438 27.67 1.78 -17.47
CA PRO A 438 26.43 2.23 -18.13
C PRO A 438 25.39 2.83 -17.17
N ARG A 439 25.36 2.36 -15.90
CA ARG A 439 24.48 2.88 -14.85
C ARG A 439 25.07 4.02 -14.04
N SER A 440 26.19 4.64 -14.42
CA SER A 440 26.85 5.68 -13.65
C SER A 440 25.91 6.87 -13.35
N ALA A 441 25.10 7.30 -14.31
CA ALA A 441 24.14 8.38 -14.09
C ALA A 441 23.11 8.01 -13.02
N SER A 442 22.48 6.84 -13.14
CA SER A 442 21.49 6.35 -12.15
C SER A 442 22.13 6.13 -10.77
N ALA A 443 23.37 5.60 -10.73
CA ALA A 443 24.10 5.42 -9.48
C ALA A 443 24.43 6.76 -8.82
N HIS A 444 24.82 7.78 -9.60
CA HIS A 444 25.11 9.11 -9.09
C HIS A 444 23.86 9.78 -8.51
N LEU A 445 22.70 9.66 -9.15
CA LEU A 445 21.46 10.18 -8.60
C LEU A 445 21.09 9.49 -7.28
N LEU A 446 21.20 8.14 -7.21
CA LEU A 446 20.93 7.40 -5.98
C LEU A 446 21.95 7.69 -4.89
N TRP A 447 23.22 7.94 -5.24
CA TRP A 447 24.22 8.42 -4.30
C TRP A 447 23.84 9.78 -3.71
N ALA A 448 23.51 10.77 -4.54
CA ALA A 448 23.03 12.07 -4.10
C ALA A 448 21.76 11.91 -3.22
N TRP A 449 20.80 11.11 -3.64
CA TRP A 449 19.60 10.85 -2.86
C TRP A 449 19.92 10.25 -1.46
N CYS A 450 20.86 9.31 -1.36
CA CYS A 450 21.33 8.77 -0.07
C CYS A 450 21.92 9.85 0.82
N LEU A 451 22.69 10.81 0.26
CA LEU A 451 23.20 11.96 1.01
C LEU A 451 22.05 12.80 1.57
N GLY A 452 21.00 13.02 0.79
CA GLY A 452 19.80 13.70 1.25
C GLY A 452 19.07 12.96 2.39
N GLN A 453 19.00 11.62 2.34
CA GLN A 453 18.42 10.84 3.45
C GLN A 453 19.28 10.93 4.72
N LEU A 454 20.60 10.94 4.58
CA LEU A 454 21.52 11.09 5.70
C LEU A 454 21.42 12.51 6.32
N ASP A 455 21.19 13.55 5.51
CA ASP A 455 20.94 14.90 6.04
C ASP A 455 19.59 14.95 6.79
N ARG A 456 18.55 14.28 6.29
CA ARG A 456 17.26 14.19 7.00
C ARG A 456 17.35 13.46 8.34
N GLN A 457 18.15 12.38 8.43
CA GLN A 457 18.34 11.64 9.68
C GLN A 457 19.09 12.46 10.73
N GLN A 458 20.08 13.23 10.29
CA GLN A 458 20.88 14.09 11.15
C GLN A 458 21.34 15.30 10.35
N THR A 459 20.59 16.38 10.45
CA THR A 459 20.83 17.62 9.70
C THR A 459 22.13 18.28 10.16
N SER A 460 23.00 18.61 9.21
CA SER A 460 24.19 19.42 9.43
C SER A 460 24.54 20.24 8.18
N PRO A 461 25.13 21.44 8.35
CA PRO A 461 25.55 22.26 7.21
C PRO A 461 26.43 21.50 6.21
N LYS A 462 27.37 20.69 6.74
CA LYS A 462 28.30 19.88 5.93
C LYS A 462 27.58 18.82 5.08
N ARG A 463 26.60 18.11 5.67
CA ARG A 463 25.81 17.09 4.95
C ARG A 463 24.92 17.72 3.90
N ARG A 464 24.26 18.81 4.24
CA ARG A 464 23.43 19.57 3.33
C ARG A 464 24.19 20.10 2.14
N GLN A 465 25.38 20.68 2.38
CA GLN A 465 26.28 21.12 1.32
C GLN A 465 26.76 19.98 0.43
N ALA A 466 27.11 18.83 1.01
CA ALA A 466 27.50 17.64 0.24
C ALA A 466 26.34 17.13 -0.66
N TYR A 467 25.12 17.15 -0.14
CA TYR A 467 23.92 16.78 -0.91
C TYR A 467 23.68 17.77 -2.05
N GLN A 468 23.72 19.07 -1.77
CA GLN A 468 23.57 20.13 -2.76
C GLN A 468 24.61 20.00 -3.88
N GLN A 469 25.88 19.86 -3.55
CA GLN A 469 26.97 19.68 -4.51
C GLN A 469 26.80 18.43 -5.37
N ALA A 470 26.37 17.32 -4.76
CA ALA A 470 26.12 16.08 -5.50
C ALA A 470 24.99 16.26 -6.53
N LEU A 471 23.90 16.96 -6.18
CA LEU A 471 22.82 17.26 -7.11
C LEU A 471 23.25 18.21 -8.22
N GLN A 472 23.97 19.29 -7.90
CA GLN A 472 24.54 20.23 -8.89
C GLN A 472 25.51 19.51 -9.85
N THR A 473 26.38 18.65 -9.32
CA THR A 473 27.26 17.84 -10.16
C THR A 473 26.46 16.90 -11.07
N HIS A 474 25.36 16.34 -10.58
CA HIS A 474 24.52 15.47 -11.42
C HIS A 474 23.88 16.23 -12.56
N THR A 475 23.31 17.40 -12.30
CA THR A 475 22.65 18.24 -13.32
C THR A 475 23.60 18.72 -14.41
N THR A 476 24.89 18.88 -14.10
CA THR A 476 25.93 19.27 -15.08
C THR A 476 26.53 18.09 -15.80
N ARG A 477 27.00 17.07 -15.05
CA ARG A 477 27.71 15.90 -15.63
C ARG A 477 26.81 15.01 -16.46
N PHE A 478 25.55 14.88 -16.06
CA PHE A 478 24.57 14.00 -16.70
C PHE A 478 23.38 14.78 -17.29
N ALA A 479 23.59 16.00 -17.74
CA ALA A 479 22.55 16.91 -18.24
C ALA A 479 21.63 16.32 -19.31
N LYS A 480 22.17 15.43 -20.17
CA LYS A 480 21.43 14.78 -21.25
C LYS A 480 20.76 13.47 -20.83
N HIS A 481 21.01 12.98 -19.61
CA HIS A 481 20.44 11.72 -19.15
C HIS A 481 19.06 11.95 -18.54
N PRO A 482 18.06 11.06 -18.71
CA PRO A 482 16.72 11.22 -18.15
C PRO A 482 16.66 11.50 -16.63
N THR A 483 17.67 11.04 -15.87
CA THR A 483 17.76 11.28 -14.42
C THR A 483 18.12 12.73 -14.06
N ALA A 484 18.57 13.57 -15.01
CA ALA A 484 18.89 14.96 -14.74
C ALA A 484 17.67 15.75 -14.24
N VAL A 485 16.50 15.49 -14.79
CA VAL A 485 15.26 16.17 -14.41
C VAL A 485 14.87 15.83 -12.95
N GLU A 486 15.07 14.59 -12.53
CA GLU A 486 14.82 14.21 -11.11
C GLU A 486 15.84 14.87 -10.17
N ALA A 487 17.10 15.03 -10.60
CA ALA A 487 18.09 15.78 -9.82
C ALA A 487 17.75 17.28 -9.72
N ILE A 488 17.25 17.90 -10.80
CA ILE A 488 16.75 19.28 -10.79
C ILE A 488 15.59 19.42 -9.80
N TRP A 489 14.65 18.46 -9.81
CA TRP A 489 13.55 18.43 -8.85
C TRP A 489 14.04 18.38 -7.41
N LEU A 490 14.95 17.45 -7.09
CA LEU A 490 15.49 17.28 -5.75
C LEU A 490 16.29 18.51 -5.29
N LEU A 491 17.04 19.16 -6.21
CA LEU A 491 17.77 20.38 -5.93
C LEU A 491 16.81 21.55 -5.65
N ALA A 492 15.74 21.68 -6.41
CA ALA A 492 14.72 22.70 -6.20
C ALA A 492 14.02 22.56 -4.84
N GLU A 493 13.66 21.31 -4.45
CA GLU A 493 13.09 21.05 -3.12
C GLU A 493 14.09 21.38 -1.99
N LEU A 494 15.39 21.13 -2.20
CA LEU A 494 16.43 21.48 -1.25
C LEU A 494 16.60 23.00 -1.12
N GLU A 495 16.65 23.74 -2.23
CA GLU A 495 16.74 25.20 -2.23
C GLU A 495 15.50 25.83 -1.54
N HIS A 496 14.33 25.29 -1.79
CA HIS A 496 13.10 25.75 -1.10
C HIS A 496 13.18 25.52 0.41
N GLN A 497 13.65 24.34 0.87
CA GLN A 497 13.84 24.05 2.29
C GLN A 497 14.88 24.98 2.94
N MET A 498 15.83 25.49 2.18
CA MET A 498 16.83 26.49 2.63
C MET A 498 16.30 27.93 2.56
N GLN A 499 15.02 28.12 2.25
CA GLN A 499 14.38 29.44 2.08
C GLN A 499 14.94 30.26 0.88
N HIS A 500 15.52 29.58 -0.11
CA HIS A 500 16.00 30.20 -1.36
C HIS A 500 14.91 30.12 -2.43
N GLY A 501 13.76 30.75 -2.18
CA GLY A 501 12.57 30.70 -3.05
C GLY A 501 12.86 31.01 -4.52
N PRO A 502 13.57 32.09 -4.87
CA PRO A 502 13.88 32.41 -6.28
C PRO A 502 14.69 31.30 -6.98
N ALA A 503 15.70 30.74 -6.33
CA ALA A 503 16.52 29.66 -6.90
C ALA A 503 15.70 28.39 -7.10
N ALA A 504 14.84 28.03 -6.14
CA ALA A 504 13.93 26.89 -6.26
C ALA A 504 12.97 27.04 -7.45
N ARG A 505 12.36 28.22 -7.61
CA ARG A 505 11.45 28.50 -8.75
C ARG A 505 12.15 28.42 -10.10
N GLN A 506 13.39 28.93 -10.19
CA GLN A 506 14.18 28.83 -11.41
C GLN A 506 14.44 27.35 -11.77
N LEU A 507 14.73 26.49 -10.80
CA LEU A 507 14.93 25.07 -11.03
C LEU A 507 13.63 24.36 -11.41
N TRP A 508 12.51 24.60 -10.72
CA TRP A 508 11.22 24.00 -11.08
C TRP A 508 10.77 24.39 -12.49
N SER A 509 11.08 25.63 -12.94
CA SER A 509 10.75 26.09 -14.29
C SER A 509 11.51 25.35 -15.41
N GLN A 510 12.65 24.73 -15.08
CA GLN A 510 13.45 23.93 -16.03
C GLN A 510 12.89 22.53 -16.27
N ILE A 511 11.90 22.09 -15.46
CA ILE A 511 11.31 20.74 -15.58
C ILE A 511 10.39 20.71 -16.81
N PRO A 512 10.67 19.84 -17.83
CA PRO A 512 9.89 19.78 -19.07
C PRO A 512 8.45 19.35 -18.82
N ASP A 513 7.52 19.86 -19.63
CA ASP A 513 6.10 19.55 -19.55
C ASP A 513 5.79 18.05 -19.75
N SER A 514 6.62 17.34 -20.48
CA SER A 514 6.51 15.90 -20.73
C SER A 514 6.94 15.04 -19.54
N HIS A 515 7.59 15.62 -18.53
CA HIS A 515 8.08 14.86 -17.38
C HIS A 515 6.98 14.61 -16.34
N THR A 516 7.02 13.46 -15.67
CA THR A 516 6.04 13.08 -14.63
C THR A 516 5.97 14.07 -13.46
N ARG A 517 7.07 14.81 -13.17
CA ARG A 517 7.15 15.85 -12.14
C ARG A 517 6.62 17.22 -12.59
N ALA A 518 6.32 17.43 -13.87
CA ALA A 518 5.96 18.76 -14.38
C ALA A 518 4.81 19.42 -13.63
N GLN A 519 3.75 18.67 -13.35
CA GLN A 519 2.59 19.18 -12.61
C GLN A 519 2.93 19.55 -11.17
N GLN A 520 3.73 18.70 -10.50
CA GLN A 520 4.20 18.97 -9.13
C GLN A 520 5.10 20.21 -9.10
N ALA A 521 6.00 20.37 -10.09
CA ALA A 521 6.89 21.50 -10.17
C ALA A 521 6.13 22.82 -10.35
N ARG A 522 5.12 22.86 -11.22
CA ARG A 522 4.26 24.04 -11.40
C ARG A 522 3.49 24.40 -10.13
N ARG A 523 2.95 23.40 -9.45
CA ARG A 523 2.30 23.60 -8.15
C ARG A 523 3.28 24.17 -7.12
N ARG A 524 4.48 23.58 -6.94
CA ARG A 524 5.50 24.08 -6.02
C ARG A 524 5.94 25.51 -6.34
N LEU A 525 6.10 25.81 -7.61
CA LEU A 525 6.42 27.18 -8.06
C LEU A 525 5.32 28.18 -7.62
N SER A 526 4.05 27.83 -7.81
CA SER A 526 2.94 28.70 -7.38
C SER A 526 2.82 28.82 -5.86
N GLU A 527 3.01 27.73 -5.11
CA GLU A 527 3.04 27.74 -3.65
C GLU A 527 4.17 28.64 -3.12
N SER A 528 5.38 28.54 -3.67
CA SER A 528 6.52 29.39 -3.30
C SER A 528 6.28 30.89 -3.59
N LEU A 529 5.55 31.22 -4.67
CA LEU A 529 5.13 32.60 -4.93
C LEU A 529 4.09 33.09 -3.91
N GLU A 530 3.17 32.23 -3.48
CA GLU A 530 2.20 32.56 -2.43
C GLU A 530 2.89 32.81 -1.08
N GLU A 531 3.89 31.98 -0.72
CA GLU A 531 4.67 32.10 0.52
C GLU A 531 5.47 33.40 0.58
N ASP A 532 6.18 33.73 -0.49
CA ASP A 532 6.93 35.00 -0.57
C ASP A 532 6.04 36.24 -0.36
N LEU A 533 4.79 36.16 -0.82
CA LEU A 533 3.81 37.26 -0.71
C LEU A 533 2.99 37.22 0.59
N ALA A 534 3.14 36.19 1.43
CA ALA A 534 2.28 36.02 2.61
C ALA A 534 2.53 37.06 3.72
N GLY A 535 3.76 37.52 3.85
CA GLY A 535 4.16 38.46 4.91
C GLY A 535 4.38 39.93 4.48
N LEU A 536 4.13 40.23 3.19
CA LEU A 536 4.39 41.56 2.66
C LEU A 536 3.29 42.56 2.97
N ASP A 537 3.66 43.82 3.17
CA ASP A 537 2.72 44.92 3.35
C ASP A 537 1.94 45.16 2.07
N ARG A 538 0.61 45.12 2.15
CA ARG A 538 -0.30 45.27 0.99
C ARG A 538 -0.35 46.68 0.42
N ASP A 539 0.03 47.66 1.22
CA ASP A 539 -0.02 49.06 0.83
C ASP A 539 1.31 49.54 0.18
N ASP A 540 2.33 48.68 0.16
CA ASP A 540 3.60 48.96 -0.52
C ASP A 540 3.49 48.77 -2.04
N PRO A 541 3.83 49.79 -2.87
CA PRO A 541 3.80 49.69 -4.33
C PRO A 541 4.71 48.59 -4.90
N ASN A 542 5.77 48.21 -4.21
CA ASN A 542 6.62 47.13 -4.65
C ASN A 542 5.95 45.76 -4.46
N THR A 543 5.22 45.59 -3.35
CA THR A 543 4.37 44.41 -3.12
C THR A 543 3.33 44.26 -4.23
N HIS A 544 2.76 45.36 -4.69
CA HIS A 544 1.77 45.33 -5.77
C HIS A 544 2.37 44.81 -7.09
N ARG A 545 3.57 45.32 -7.48
CA ARG A 545 4.29 44.84 -8.68
C ARG A 545 4.68 43.36 -8.57
N GLN A 546 5.15 42.91 -7.39
CA GLN A 546 5.51 41.52 -7.16
C GLN A 546 4.27 40.61 -7.28
N LEU A 547 3.13 41.05 -6.74
CA LEU A 547 1.88 40.31 -6.81
C LEU A 547 1.36 40.20 -8.26
N GLU A 548 1.39 41.28 -9.02
CA GLU A 548 1.01 41.26 -10.45
C GLU A 548 1.92 40.35 -11.26
N SER A 549 3.23 40.37 -11.03
CA SER A 549 4.18 39.43 -11.64
C SER A 549 3.87 37.97 -11.28
N ALA A 550 3.62 37.66 -10.01
CA ALA A 550 3.27 36.32 -9.57
C ALA A 550 1.95 35.86 -10.19
N VAL A 551 0.93 36.69 -10.18
CA VAL A 551 -0.37 36.41 -10.84
C VAL A 551 -0.16 36.07 -12.31
N SER A 552 0.61 36.90 -13.04
CA SER A 552 0.89 36.71 -14.49
C SER A 552 1.59 35.37 -14.74
N GLN A 553 2.60 35.02 -13.93
CA GLN A 553 3.33 33.76 -14.05
C GLN A 553 2.41 32.54 -13.81
N VAL A 554 1.64 32.56 -12.73
CA VAL A 554 0.74 31.45 -12.42
C VAL A 554 -0.41 31.36 -13.43
N GLU A 555 -0.90 32.49 -13.94
CA GLU A 555 -1.94 32.50 -14.97
C GLU A 555 -1.47 31.86 -16.29
N GLN A 556 -0.22 32.11 -16.70
CA GLN A 556 0.37 31.44 -17.87
C GLN A 556 0.45 29.94 -17.70
N LEU A 557 0.72 29.47 -16.48
CA LEU A 557 0.73 28.04 -16.18
C LEU A 557 -0.69 27.44 -16.19
N VAL A 558 -1.67 28.14 -15.62
CA VAL A 558 -3.08 27.71 -15.64
C VAL A 558 -3.66 27.74 -17.06
N ALA A 559 -3.27 28.66 -17.90
CA ALA A 559 -3.72 28.75 -19.30
C ALA A 559 -3.30 27.53 -20.15
N ARG A 560 -2.26 26.81 -19.73
CA ARG A 560 -1.76 25.59 -20.38
C ARG A 560 -2.46 24.32 -19.88
N LEU A 561 -3.37 24.41 -18.91
CA LEU A 561 -4.11 23.25 -18.40
C LEU A 561 -5.08 22.70 -19.46
N PRO A 562 -5.36 21.40 -19.44
CA PRO A 562 -6.32 20.79 -20.35
C PRO A 562 -7.68 21.45 -20.28
N ARG A 563 -8.36 21.55 -21.44
CA ARG A 563 -9.72 22.08 -21.53
C ARG A 563 -10.75 20.95 -21.41
N PRO A 564 -12.02 21.27 -21.07
CA PRO A 564 -13.07 20.27 -21.05
C PRO A 564 -13.13 19.48 -22.38
N PRO A 565 -13.42 18.14 -22.36
CA PRO A 565 -13.94 17.35 -21.23
C PRO A 565 -12.88 16.68 -20.33
N GLU A 566 -11.59 16.99 -20.47
CA GLU A 566 -10.53 16.36 -19.69
C GLU A 566 -10.62 16.72 -18.21
N THR A 567 -10.39 15.72 -17.35
CA THR A 567 -10.34 15.90 -15.90
C THR A 567 -8.95 16.32 -15.45
N TRP A 568 -8.88 17.22 -14.48
CA TRP A 568 -7.62 17.70 -13.93
C TRP A 568 -7.07 16.78 -12.85
N SER A 569 -5.76 16.68 -12.77
CA SER A 569 -5.07 16.06 -11.65
C SER A 569 -5.19 16.91 -10.37
N ILE A 570 -4.78 16.31 -9.23
CA ILE A 570 -4.72 17.01 -7.93
C ILE A 570 -3.80 18.23 -8.02
N GLU A 571 -2.65 18.10 -8.69
CA GLU A 571 -1.68 19.17 -8.85
C GLU A 571 -2.21 20.31 -9.74
N GLN A 572 -2.92 19.99 -10.82
CA GLN A 572 -3.55 20.96 -11.72
C GLN A 572 -4.65 21.74 -11.01
N ALA A 573 -5.49 21.06 -10.25
CA ALA A 573 -6.53 21.70 -9.43
C ALA A 573 -5.92 22.60 -8.35
N ALA A 574 -4.85 22.15 -7.69
CA ALA A 574 -4.13 22.95 -6.69
C ALA A 574 -3.50 24.19 -7.31
N LEU A 575 -2.90 24.09 -8.50
CA LEU A 575 -2.33 25.23 -9.22
C LEU A 575 -3.41 26.29 -9.53
N ALA A 576 -4.58 25.87 -9.97
CA ALA A 576 -5.70 26.77 -10.23
C ALA A 576 -6.22 27.44 -8.94
N ILE A 577 -6.23 26.72 -7.83
CA ILE A 577 -6.57 27.27 -6.51
C ILE A 577 -5.53 28.31 -6.07
N SER A 578 -4.23 28.08 -6.31
CA SER A 578 -3.17 29.06 -6.07
C SER A 578 -3.40 30.35 -6.85
N LEU A 579 -3.75 30.25 -8.13
CA LEU A 579 -4.11 31.44 -8.91
C LEU A 579 -5.29 32.21 -8.28
N ALA A 580 -6.32 31.50 -7.85
CA ALA A 580 -7.47 32.11 -7.20
C ALA A 580 -7.08 32.84 -5.91
N ARG A 581 -6.22 32.24 -5.08
CA ARG A 581 -5.71 32.87 -3.85
C ARG A 581 -4.88 34.12 -4.13
N LEU A 582 -3.99 34.06 -5.12
CA LEU A 582 -3.17 35.22 -5.51
C LEU A 582 -4.05 36.36 -6.03
N ARG A 583 -5.06 36.10 -6.86
CA ARG A 583 -6.01 37.11 -7.37
C ARG A 583 -6.94 37.67 -6.29
N LEU A 584 -7.10 37.04 -5.15
CA LEU A 584 -7.85 37.57 -4.01
C LEU A 584 -6.99 38.45 -3.08
N LYS A 585 -5.66 38.50 -3.25
CA LYS A 585 -4.76 39.32 -2.41
C LYS A 585 -4.72 40.81 -2.74
N PRO A 586 -4.90 41.27 -4.02
CA PRO A 586 -4.84 42.72 -4.35
C PRO A 586 -5.87 43.52 -3.57
N ILE A 587 -5.62 44.87 -3.51
CA ILE A 587 -6.56 45.81 -2.90
C ILE A 587 -7.92 45.80 -3.62
N ARG A 588 -7.90 45.51 -4.92
CA ARG A 588 -9.12 45.31 -5.73
C ARG A 588 -9.02 43.95 -6.41
N PRO A 589 -9.54 42.87 -5.76
CA PRO A 589 -9.49 41.54 -6.32
C PRO A 589 -10.33 41.45 -7.61
N ASP A 590 -9.82 40.64 -8.56
CA ASP A 590 -10.61 40.27 -9.74
C ASP A 590 -11.49 39.04 -9.41
N TYR A 591 -12.59 39.34 -8.74
CA TYR A 591 -13.53 38.33 -8.32
C TYR A 591 -14.15 37.53 -9.46
N ALA A 592 -14.37 38.15 -10.62
CA ALA A 592 -14.96 37.47 -11.78
C ALA A 592 -14.04 36.38 -12.32
N ARG A 593 -12.75 36.69 -12.43
CA ARG A 593 -11.75 35.72 -12.87
C ARG A 593 -11.53 34.61 -11.85
N VAL A 594 -11.58 34.93 -10.55
CA VAL A 594 -11.52 33.96 -9.47
C VAL A 594 -12.70 32.98 -9.54
N ASP A 595 -13.94 33.49 -9.74
CA ASP A 595 -15.13 32.62 -9.86
C ASP A 595 -15.02 31.69 -11.08
N GLN A 596 -14.53 32.19 -12.21
CA GLN A 596 -14.31 31.41 -13.41
C GLN A 596 -13.31 30.28 -13.19
N VAL A 597 -12.15 30.58 -12.61
CA VAL A 597 -11.09 29.59 -12.33
C VAL A 597 -11.57 28.51 -11.34
N LEU A 598 -12.24 28.94 -10.27
CA LEU A 598 -12.77 28.01 -9.27
C LEU A 598 -13.95 27.18 -9.82
N GLY A 599 -14.75 27.76 -10.73
CA GLY A 599 -15.77 27.02 -11.46
C GLY A 599 -15.19 25.86 -12.26
N MET A 600 -14.07 26.08 -12.96
CA MET A 600 -13.34 25.01 -13.66
C MET A 600 -12.80 23.94 -12.69
N VAL A 601 -12.25 24.33 -11.54
CA VAL A 601 -11.81 23.37 -10.50
C VAL A 601 -12.95 22.48 -10.02
N LEU A 602 -14.13 23.05 -9.84
CA LEU A 602 -15.31 22.30 -9.37
C LEU A 602 -15.89 21.38 -10.45
N GLN A 603 -15.78 21.75 -11.72
CA GLN A 603 -16.27 20.95 -12.85
C GLN A 603 -15.27 19.85 -13.25
N GLN A 604 -13.99 20.17 -13.38
CA GLN A 604 -12.94 19.31 -13.94
C GLN A 604 -12.01 18.72 -12.89
N GLY A 605 -12.00 19.23 -11.68
CA GLY A 605 -11.12 18.75 -10.61
C GLY A 605 -11.43 17.28 -10.23
N PRO A 606 -10.44 16.59 -9.62
CA PRO A 606 -10.54 15.18 -9.30
C PRO A 606 -11.77 14.88 -8.44
N GLN A 607 -12.52 13.86 -8.85
CA GLN A 607 -13.66 13.36 -8.08
C GLN A 607 -13.13 12.60 -6.84
N PRO A 608 -13.84 12.69 -5.70
CA PRO A 608 -13.50 11.89 -4.55
C PRO A 608 -13.65 10.42 -4.90
N ASP A 609 -12.59 9.63 -4.69
CA ASP A 609 -12.65 8.18 -4.86
C ASP A 609 -13.42 7.59 -3.67
N ALA A 610 -14.63 7.11 -3.92
CA ALA A 610 -15.49 6.47 -2.92
C ALA A 610 -14.82 5.23 -2.26
N ARG A 611 -13.79 4.66 -2.91
CA ARG A 611 -13.06 3.48 -2.43
C ARG A 611 -11.86 3.83 -1.52
N ASN A 612 -11.42 5.08 -1.52
CA ASN A 612 -10.27 5.51 -0.72
C ASN A 612 -10.45 6.91 -0.12
N PRO A 613 -11.25 7.06 0.96
CA PRO A 613 -11.58 8.36 1.56
C PRO A 613 -10.39 9.10 2.19
N LYS A 614 -9.22 8.47 2.29
CA LYS A 614 -8.00 9.07 2.84
C LYS A 614 -7.21 9.90 1.83
N HIS A 615 -7.57 9.91 0.54
CA HIS A 615 -6.91 10.74 -0.46
C HIS A 615 -7.59 12.11 -0.58
N GLN A 616 -6.79 13.16 -0.57
CA GLN A 616 -7.07 14.60 -0.45
C GLN A 616 -7.95 15.34 -1.52
N PRO A 617 -8.65 14.71 -2.48
CA PRO A 617 -9.49 15.49 -3.42
C PRO A 617 -10.64 16.24 -2.76
N ALA A 618 -11.19 15.74 -1.66
CA ALA A 618 -12.26 16.40 -0.93
C ALA A 618 -11.82 17.78 -0.41
N SER A 619 -10.61 17.89 0.16
CA SER A 619 -10.08 19.14 0.72
C SER A 619 -9.84 20.23 -0.34
N LEU A 620 -9.42 19.88 -1.57
CA LEU A 620 -9.21 20.84 -2.66
C LEU A 620 -10.54 21.40 -3.18
N ARG A 621 -11.54 20.54 -3.37
CA ARG A 621 -12.88 20.98 -3.79
C ARG A 621 -13.55 21.85 -2.73
N ASP A 622 -13.34 21.53 -1.46
CA ASP A 622 -13.88 22.33 -0.36
C ASP A 622 -13.17 23.67 -0.25
N THR A 623 -11.84 23.70 -0.46
CA THR A 623 -11.09 24.94 -0.57
C THR A 623 -11.58 25.77 -1.78
N ALA A 624 -11.81 25.14 -2.93
CA ALA A 624 -12.35 25.83 -4.10
C ALA A 624 -13.75 26.40 -3.84
N ARG A 625 -14.64 25.64 -3.18
CA ARG A 625 -15.97 26.12 -2.81
C ARG A 625 -15.88 27.29 -1.82
N GLN A 626 -15.01 27.20 -0.82
CA GLN A 626 -14.80 28.28 0.17
C GLN A 626 -14.33 29.58 -0.49
N LEU A 627 -13.31 29.49 -1.35
CA LEU A 627 -12.81 30.65 -2.08
C LEU A 627 -13.86 31.21 -3.07
N ARG A 628 -14.67 30.31 -3.67
CA ARG A 628 -15.75 30.70 -4.57
C ARG A 628 -16.87 31.46 -3.86
N VAL A 629 -17.24 31.02 -2.64
CA VAL A 629 -18.17 31.78 -1.78
C VAL A 629 -17.66 33.20 -1.57
N LEU A 630 -16.36 33.36 -1.26
CA LEU A 630 -15.74 34.67 -1.07
C LEU A 630 -15.77 35.50 -2.37
N SER A 631 -15.46 34.88 -3.48
CA SER A 631 -15.46 35.52 -4.80
C SER A 631 -16.87 36.01 -5.17
N LEU A 632 -17.88 35.20 -4.99
CA LEU A 632 -19.28 35.55 -5.26
C LEU A 632 -19.75 36.68 -4.34
N ALA A 633 -19.36 36.62 -3.06
CA ALA A 633 -19.65 37.69 -2.11
C ALA A 633 -19.01 39.03 -2.52
N GLY A 634 -17.74 38.99 -2.97
CA GLY A 634 -17.03 40.18 -3.49
C GLY A 634 -17.62 40.75 -4.76
N GLN A 635 -18.27 39.97 -5.61
CA GLN A 635 -19.04 40.41 -6.78
C GLN A 635 -20.42 40.97 -6.41
N GLY A 636 -20.84 40.90 -5.14
CA GLY A 636 -22.21 41.24 -4.71
C GLY A 636 -23.26 40.18 -5.08
N ARG A 637 -22.85 38.99 -5.54
CA ARG A 637 -23.71 37.85 -5.90
C ARG A 637 -24.03 37.02 -4.67
N LEU A 638 -24.70 37.68 -3.69
CA LEU A 638 -24.94 37.08 -2.37
C LEU A 638 -25.85 35.85 -2.44
N ASP A 639 -26.80 35.84 -3.37
CA ASP A 639 -27.75 34.73 -3.50
C ASP A 639 -27.07 33.47 -4.05
N ASP A 640 -26.15 33.61 -4.98
CA ASP A 640 -25.33 32.52 -5.48
C ASP A 640 -24.38 31.98 -4.40
N ALA A 641 -23.77 32.87 -3.62
CA ALA A 641 -22.95 32.50 -2.47
C ALA A 641 -23.79 31.75 -1.42
N ARG A 642 -25.03 32.20 -1.17
CA ARG A 642 -25.99 31.52 -0.28
C ARG A 642 -26.35 30.13 -0.76
N GLN A 643 -26.66 29.99 -2.06
CA GLN A 643 -26.95 28.69 -2.66
C GLN A 643 -25.76 27.74 -2.55
N LEU A 644 -24.54 28.24 -2.75
CA LEU A 644 -23.35 27.44 -2.61
C LEU A 644 -23.12 26.99 -1.16
N ILE A 645 -23.36 27.85 -0.17
CA ILE A 645 -23.35 27.49 1.27
C ILE A 645 -24.41 26.43 1.57
N ALA A 646 -25.60 26.54 0.98
CA ALA A 646 -26.67 25.56 1.17
C ALA A 646 -26.28 24.15 0.69
N THR A 647 -25.35 24.01 -0.29
CA THR A 647 -24.84 22.70 -0.72
C THR A 647 -24.05 21.95 0.35
N PHE A 648 -23.67 22.62 1.41
CA PHE A 648 -23.03 22.04 2.60
C PHE A 648 -24.04 21.61 3.68
N ALA A 649 -25.34 21.84 3.47
CA ALA A 649 -26.38 21.39 4.40
C ALA A 649 -26.32 19.87 4.58
N GLY A 650 -26.36 19.40 5.82
CA GLY A 650 -26.20 17.97 6.14
C GLY A 650 -24.75 17.48 6.24
N ARG A 651 -23.77 18.37 6.09
CA ARG A 651 -22.33 18.05 6.17
C ARG A 651 -21.67 18.93 7.24
N PRO A 652 -21.84 18.61 8.51
CA PRO A 652 -21.40 19.49 9.60
C PRO A 652 -19.89 19.74 9.62
N ALA A 653 -19.07 18.74 9.30
CA ALA A 653 -17.61 18.89 9.25
C ALA A 653 -17.16 19.86 8.14
N GLU A 654 -17.82 19.83 6.98
CA GLU A 654 -17.52 20.72 5.86
C GLU A 654 -17.99 22.17 6.15
N LEU A 655 -19.13 22.33 6.79
CA LEU A 655 -19.61 23.65 7.23
C LEU A 655 -18.71 24.27 8.30
N LEU A 656 -18.23 23.47 9.25
CA LEU A 656 -17.26 23.94 10.25
C LEU A 656 -15.95 24.38 9.59
N ALA A 657 -15.43 23.59 8.63
CA ALA A 657 -14.24 23.95 7.89
C ALA A 657 -14.45 25.21 7.02
N LEU A 658 -15.64 25.39 6.45
CA LEU A 658 -16.02 26.60 5.72
C LEU A 658 -16.04 27.82 6.65
N LEU A 659 -16.65 27.73 7.81
CA LEU A 659 -16.70 28.81 8.83
C LEU A 659 -15.30 29.22 9.27
N ASP A 660 -14.42 28.27 9.57
CA ASP A 660 -13.03 28.56 9.93
C ASP A 660 -12.26 29.20 8.75
N GLY A 661 -12.58 28.79 7.52
CA GLY A 661 -12.02 29.40 6.32
C GLY A 661 -12.45 30.87 6.17
N LEU A 662 -13.73 31.15 6.30
CA LEU A 662 -14.31 32.49 6.23
C LEU A 662 -13.78 33.39 7.36
N ASP A 663 -13.60 32.85 8.56
CA ASP A 663 -13.04 33.58 9.70
C ASP A 663 -11.59 34.03 9.47
N ARG A 664 -10.76 33.14 8.92
CA ARG A 664 -9.39 33.49 8.54
C ARG A 664 -9.35 34.57 7.45
N VAL A 665 -10.26 34.53 6.50
CA VAL A 665 -10.35 35.51 5.44
C VAL A 665 -10.88 36.85 5.96
N ALA A 666 -11.83 36.85 6.91
CA ALA A 666 -12.37 38.05 7.52
C ALA A 666 -11.29 38.93 8.20
N VAL A 667 -10.24 38.29 8.75
CA VAL A 667 -9.11 39.01 9.36
C VAL A 667 -8.32 39.84 8.33
N THR A 668 -8.30 39.40 7.08
CA THR A 668 -7.51 40.01 6.00
C THR A 668 -8.31 40.87 5.04
N THR A 669 -9.64 40.97 5.25
CA THR A 669 -10.58 41.64 4.35
C THR A 669 -10.86 43.09 4.80
N ARG A 670 -11.15 43.99 3.84
CA ARG A 670 -11.51 45.42 4.08
C ARG A 670 -12.76 45.53 4.95
N PRO A 671 -12.92 46.62 5.68
CA PRO A 671 -14.10 46.86 6.54
C PRO A 671 -15.44 46.69 5.80
N SER A 672 -15.54 47.20 4.55
CA SER A 672 -16.76 47.07 3.71
C SER A 672 -17.09 45.62 3.38
N ASP A 673 -16.07 44.81 3.12
CA ASP A 673 -16.24 43.42 2.72
C ASP A 673 -16.42 42.50 3.91
N ARG A 674 -15.93 42.91 5.11
CA ARG A 674 -16.12 42.16 6.37
C ARG A 674 -17.58 42.01 6.72
N ARG A 675 -18.39 43.06 6.52
CA ARG A 675 -19.82 43.00 6.80
C ARG A 675 -20.51 41.94 5.93
N ARG A 676 -20.26 41.96 4.63
CA ARG A 676 -20.84 41.00 3.68
C ARG A 676 -20.40 39.57 4.00
N LEU A 677 -19.12 39.40 4.37
CA LEU A 677 -18.59 38.14 4.77
C LEU A 677 -19.19 37.65 6.09
N GLY A 678 -19.37 38.58 7.04
CA GLY A 678 -20.05 38.30 8.33
C GLY A 678 -21.49 37.83 8.14
N GLU A 679 -22.22 38.40 7.20
CA GLU A 679 -23.58 37.97 6.85
C GLU A 679 -23.60 36.53 6.29
N LEU A 680 -22.59 36.13 5.45
CA LEU A 680 -22.45 34.79 4.94
C LEU A 680 -22.01 33.78 6.01
N GLN A 681 -21.06 34.19 6.86
CA GLN A 681 -20.65 33.37 8.01
C GLN A 681 -21.85 33.10 8.95
N LEU A 682 -22.64 34.14 9.22
CA LEU A 682 -23.82 34.01 10.06
C LEU A 682 -24.82 33.01 9.47
N GLN A 683 -25.04 33.06 8.19
CA GLN A 683 -25.92 32.11 7.51
C GLN A 683 -25.40 30.68 7.57
N ALA A 684 -24.10 30.45 7.28
CA ALA A 684 -23.47 29.14 7.38
C ALA A 684 -23.55 28.59 8.83
N ALA A 685 -23.30 29.46 9.79
CA ALA A 685 -23.38 29.12 11.22
C ALA A 685 -24.83 28.81 11.67
N VAL A 686 -25.83 29.54 11.20
CA VAL A 686 -27.24 29.26 11.45
C VAL A 686 -27.67 27.95 10.82
N THR A 687 -27.22 27.67 9.59
CA THR A 687 -27.46 26.36 8.92
C THR A 687 -26.89 25.21 9.74
N LEU A 688 -25.67 25.37 10.26
CA LEU A 688 -25.04 24.35 11.09
C LEU A 688 -25.74 24.25 12.48
N ALA A 689 -26.21 25.36 13.03
CA ALA A 689 -26.92 25.38 14.31
C ALA A 689 -28.22 24.57 14.29
N THR A 690 -28.87 24.39 13.14
CA THR A 690 -30.02 23.47 12.99
C THR A 690 -29.66 22.01 13.29
N GLN A 691 -28.38 21.65 13.18
CA GLN A 691 -27.86 20.32 13.45
C GLN A 691 -27.06 20.20 14.77
N ARG A 692 -27.21 21.18 15.65
CA ARG A 692 -26.45 21.30 16.91
C ARG A 692 -26.44 20.00 17.73
N ASN A 693 -27.57 19.28 17.77
CA ASN A 693 -27.72 18.04 18.53
C ASN A 693 -26.88 16.86 17.99
N SER A 694 -26.39 16.95 16.77
CA SER A 694 -25.52 15.93 16.12
C SER A 694 -24.02 16.24 16.25
N LEU A 695 -23.66 17.41 16.80
CA LEU A 695 -22.29 17.87 16.92
C LEU A 695 -21.65 17.39 18.23
N SER A 696 -20.33 17.19 18.20
CA SER A 696 -19.56 16.96 19.42
C SER A 696 -19.52 18.22 20.29
N PRO A 697 -19.28 18.11 21.61
CA PRO A 697 -19.17 19.28 22.49
C PRO A 697 -18.07 20.26 22.05
N ASP A 698 -17.00 19.78 21.43
CA ASP A 698 -15.93 20.61 20.88
C ASP A 698 -16.39 21.38 19.63
N ASP A 699 -17.11 20.72 18.74
CA ASP A 699 -17.66 21.34 17.53
C ASP A 699 -18.73 22.37 17.87
N ILE A 700 -19.53 22.14 18.92
CA ILE A 700 -20.50 23.12 19.42
C ILE A 700 -19.77 24.38 19.90
N ARG A 701 -18.68 24.22 20.67
CA ARG A 701 -17.87 25.38 21.12
C ARG A 701 -17.28 26.15 19.96
N ARG A 702 -16.84 25.41 18.92
CA ARG A 702 -16.29 26.00 17.70
C ARG A 702 -17.35 26.76 16.91
N LEU A 703 -18.54 26.17 16.74
CA LEU A 703 -19.69 26.83 16.11
C LEU A 703 -20.08 28.12 16.86
N ASP A 704 -20.23 28.07 18.18
CA ASP A 704 -20.60 29.22 18.98
C ASP A 704 -19.56 30.35 18.86
N ARG A 705 -18.28 30.02 18.78
CA ARG A 705 -17.20 30.99 18.53
C ARG A 705 -17.34 31.63 17.15
N CYS A 706 -17.53 30.82 16.08
CA CYS A 706 -17.71 31.32 14.73
C CYS A 706 -18.97 32.17 14.59
N MET A 707 -20.08 31.77 15.23
CA MET A 707 -21.31 32.58 15.27
C MET A 707 -21.09 33.92 15.94
N ALA A 708 -20.39 33.95 17.07
CA ALA A 708 -20.11 35.17 17.79
C ALA A 708 -19.21 36.12 16.94
N GLN A 709 -18.23 35.60 16.25
CA GLN A 709 -17.39 36.36 15.30
C GLN A 709 -18.20 36.88 14.10
N ALA A 710 -19.09 36.06 13.55
CA ALA A 710 -19.99 36.43 12.46
C ALA A 710 -20.95 37.57 12.88
N TYR A 711 -21.49 37.56 14.10
CA TYR A 711 -22.30 38.66 14.62
C TYR A 711 -21.51 39.96 14.67
N VAL A 712 -20.26 39.93 15.13
CA VAL A 712 -19.38 41.13 15.12
C VAL A 712 -19.16 41.63 13.71
N ALA A 713 -18.82 40.75 12.80
CA ALA A 713 -18.57 41.09 11.40
C ALA A 713 -19.83 41.63 10.68
N ALA A 714 -21.00 41.10 11.00
CA ALA A 714 -22.29 41.53 10.47
C ALA A 714 -22.80 42.85 11.08
N GLY A 715 -22.08 43.41 12.06
CA GLY A 715 -22.47 44.66 12.72
C GLY A 715 -23.53 44.49 13.82
N LEU A 716 -23.60 43.33 14.44
CA LEU A 716 -24.53 42.99 15.52
C LEU A 716 -23.76 42.61 16.80
N PRO A 717 -22.90 43.51 17.36
CA PRO A 717 -21.97 43.20 18.44
C PRO A 717 -22.69 42.86 19.78
N GLU A 718 -23.91 43.33 20.05
CA GLU A 718 -24.65 42.97 21.26
C GLU A 718 -24.99 41.46 21.30
N ARG A 719 -25.35 40.88 20.16
CA ARG A 719 -25.58 39.42 20.06
C ARG A 719 -24.29 38.63 20.24
N ALA A 720 -23.18 39.15 19.77
CA ALA A 720 -21.87 38.53 19.98
C ALA A 720 -21.47 38.53 21.46
N VAL A 721 -21.72 39.66 22.18
CA VAL A 721 -21.46 39.74 23.62
C VAL A 721 -22.17 38.63 24.39
N HIS A 722 -23.44 38.38 24.09
CA HIS A 722 -24.20 37.34 24.76
C HIS A 722 -23.56 35.94 24.54
N LEU A 723 -23.22 35.61 23.32
CA LEU A 723 -22.58 34.33 23.00
C LEU A 723 -21.21 34.17 23.67
N TYR A 724 -20.38 35.22 23.64
CA TYR A 724 -19.05 35.17 24.27
C TYR A 724 -19.16 35.09 25.81
N GLN A 725 -20.19 35.67 26.41
CA GLN A 725 -20.47 35.52 27.86
C GLN A 725 -20.74 34.04 28.18
N GLU A 726 -21.56 33.35 27.39
CA GLU A 726 -21.81 31.92 27.58
C GLU A 726 -20.54 31.07 27.36
N LEU A 727 -19.76 31.37 26.35
CA LEU A 727 -18.48 30.68 26.10
C LEU A 727 -17.49 30.83 27.25
N VAL A 728 -17.37 32.06 27.79
CA VAL A 728 -16.55 32.35 28.98
C VAL A 728 -17.08 31.64 30.24
N ARG A 729 -18.42 31.50 30.38
CA ARG A 729 -19.03 30.75 31.49
C ARG A 729 -18.69 29.24 31.42
N ILE A 730 -18.68 28.68 30.22
CA ILE A 730 -18.36 27.26 30.00
C ILE A 730 -16.85 26.99 30.15
N THR A 731 -16.01 27.93 29.69
CA THR A 731 -14.55 27.81 29.73
C THR A 731 -13.90 29.00 30.49
N PRO A 732 -14.07 29.10 31.82
CA PRO A 732 -13.71 30.29 32.59
C PRO A 732 -12.20 30.57 32.65
N ARG A 733 -11.35 29.58 32.32
CA ARG A 733 -9.88 29.70 32.29
C ARG A 733 -9.31 30.07 30.94
N ASP A 734 -10.11 30.24 29.90
CA ASP A 734 -9.63 30.67 28.57
C ASP A 734 -9.55 32.21 28.52
N TRP A 735 -8.35 32.74 28.75
CA TRP A 735 -8.09 34.16 28.71
C TRP A 735 -8.35 34.79 27.32
N ARG A 736 -8.20 34.01 26.23
CA ARG A 736 -8.40 34.47 24.84
C ARG A 736 -9.86 34.80 24.58
N LEU A 737 -10.78 33.97 25.07
CA LEU A 737 -12.22 34.25 24.98
C LEU A 737 -12.61 35.48 25.77
N ARG A 738 -12.04 35.69 26.98
CA ARG A 738 -12.26 36.90 27.75
C ARG A 738 -11.71 38.13 27.09
N ALA A 739 -10.50 38.06 26.55
CA ALA A 739 -9.91 39.15 25.80
C ALA A 739 -10.78 39.53 24.61
N ARG A 740 -11.31 38.54 23.88
CA ARG A 740 -12.20 38.79 22.74
C ARG A 740 -13.53 39.41 23.15
N LEU A 741 -14.13 38.96 24.25
CA LEU A 741 -15.33 39.59 24.83
C LEU A 741 -15.06 41.06 25.18
N ALA A 742 -13.93 41.35 25.81
CA ALA A 742 -13.53 42.71 26.13
C ALA A 742 -13.37 43.59 24.88
N GLU A 743 -12.72 43.09 23.84
CA GLU A 743 -12.56 43.79 22.55
C GLU A 743 -13.92 44.16 21.94
N ILE A 744 -14.89 43.23 21.95
CA ILE A 744 -16.23 43.49 21.41
C ILE A 744 -16.96 44.56 22.22
N ARG A 745 -16.87 44.52 23.56
CA ARG A 745 -17.41 45.54 24.41
C ARG A 745 -16.80 46.92 24.20
N VAL A 746 -15.50 46.96 23.97
CA VAL A 746 -14.80 48.21 23.57
C VAL A 746 -15.32 48.71 22.21
N ALA A 747 -15.57 47.84 21.26
CA ALA A 747 -16.12 48.23 19.95
C ALA A 747 -17.55 48.79 20.06
N ILE A 748 -18.36 48.32 21.01
CA ILE A 748 -19.71 48.93 21.28
C ILE A 748 -19.57 50.34 21.87
N GLY A 749 -18.57 50.57 22.72
CA GLY A 749 -18.17 51.90 23.17
C GLY A 749 -19.07 52.56 24.20
N SER A 750 -20.17 51.97 24.63
CA SER A 750 -21.00 52.54 25.69
C SER A 750 -20.30 52.52 27.06
N ALA A 751 -20.51 53.49 27.93
CA ALA A 751 -19.85 53.62 29.23
C ALA A 751 -19.94 52.31 30.04
N LYS A 752 -21.12 51.68 30.10
CA LYS A 752 -21.35 50.40 30.79
C LYS A 752 -20.50 49.25 30.14
N GLN A 753 -20.42 49.21 28.82
CA GLN A 753 -19.64 48.15 28.14
C GLN A 753 -18.13 48.36 28.28
N LEU A 754 -17.65 49.61 28.33
CA LEU A 754 -16.25 49.93 28.59
C LEU A 754 -15.82 49.53 30.02
N GLU A 755 -16.68 49.72 31.00
CA GLU A 755 -16.45 49.29 32.38
C GLU A 755 -16.37 47.75 32.51
N LEU A 756 -17.32 47.06 31.90
CA LEU A 756 -17.31 45.61 31.79
C LEU A 756 -16.08 45.05 30.99
N ALA A 757 -15.69 45.75 29.94
CA ALA A 757 -14.48 45.41 29.18
C ALA A 757 -13.21 45.52 30.03
N ASN A 758 -13.08 46.61 30.85
CA ASN A 758 -11.95 46.71 31.77
C ASN A 758 -11.90 45.55 32.76
N THR A 759 -13.07 45.11 33.26
CA THR A 759 -13.18 43.95 34.16
C THR A 759 -12.75 42.65 33.45
N ASP A 760 -13.19 42.44 32.22
CA ASP A 760 -12.77 41.25 31.44
C ASP A 760 -11.26 41.26 31.11
N TRP A 761 -10.72 42.42 30.76
CA TRP A 761 -9.27 42.60 30.58
C TRP A 761 -8.49 42.28 31.86
N GLN A 762 -8.94 42.76 32.97
CA GLN A 762 -8.33 42.49 34.29
C GLN A 762 -8.33 40.98 34.61
N LEU A 763 -9.45 40.31 34.38
CA LEU A 763 -9.53 38.86 34.58
C LEU A 763 -8.66 38.06 33.61
N ALA A 764 -8.59 38.45 32.31
CA ALA A 764 -7.73 37.86 31.34
C ALA A 764 -6.24 38.01 31.74
N GLU A 765 -5.85 39.21 32.20
CA GLU A 765 -4.51 39.53 32.67
C GLU A 765 -4.05 38.65 33.85
N ARG A 766 -4.95 38.37 34.82
CA ARG A 766 -4.67 37.47 35.95
C ARG A 766 -4.41 36.02 35.59
N MET A 767 -4.86 35.60 34.42
CA MET A 767 -4.67 34.23 33.90
C MET A 767 -3.31 34.05 33.18
N LEU A 768 -2.61 35.15 32.94
CA LEU A 768 -1.35 35.15 32.17
C LEU A 768 -0.15 35.31 33.12
N LYS A 769 0.99 34.79 32.66
CA LYS A 769 2.24 35.00 33.36
C LYS A 769 2.64 36.47 33.24
N ALA A 770 2.73 37.15 34.37
CA ALA A 770 3.08 38.57 34.45
C ALA A 770 4.42 38.85 33.77
N GLY A 771 4.50 39.88 32.94
CA GLY A 771 5.68 40.24 32.19
C GLY A 771 5.90 39.47 30.90
N GLY A 772 5.04 38.52 30.53
CA GLY A 772 5.08 37.82 29.22
C GLY A 772 4.44 38.65 28.09
N ASP A 773 4.69 38.29 26.85
CA ASP A 773 4.21 39.03 25.68
C ASP A 773 2.69 39.14 25.61
N ASP A 774 1.96 38.04 25.82
CA ASP A 774 0.50 38.02 25.85
C ASP A 774 -0.03 38.90 26.99
N TRP A 775 0.64 38.88 28.13
CA TRP A 775 0.28 39.72 29.26
C TRP A 775 0.46 41.22 28.93
N PHE A 776 1.54 41.62 28.26
CA PHE A 776 1.71 42.99 27.80
C PHE A 776 0.65 43.40 26.78
N ASN A 777 0.30 42.51 25.84
CA ASN A 777 -0.78 42.78 24.88
C ASN A 777 -2.11 43.06 25.60
N VAL A 778 -2.50 42.21 26.53
CA VAL A 778 -3.71 42.39 27.33
C VAL A 778 -3.64 43.66 28.19
N ARG A 779 -2.53 43.93 28.82
CA ARG A 779 -2.29 45.13 29.63
C ARG A 779 -2.44 46.41 28.79
N ILE A 780 -1.89 46.47 27.59
CA ILE A 780 -1.99 47.60 26.68
C ILE A 780 -3.45 47.82 26.27
N GLN A 781 -4.20 46.80 25.95
CA GLN A 781 -5.60 46.93 25.63
C GLN A 781 -6.45 47.39 26.81
N ARG A 782 -6.15 46.90 28.01
CA ARG A 782 -6.80 47.40 29.24
C ARG A 782 -6.52 48.88 29.44
N LEU A 783 -5.30 49.37 29.30
CA LEU A 783 -4.95 50.79 29.38
C LEU A 783 -5.71 51.64 28.36
N ARG A 784 -5.80 51.17 27.09
CA ARG A 784 -6.59 51.81 26.05
C ARG A 784 -8.08 51.89 26.41
N THR A 785 -8.62 50.84 26.97
CA THR A 785 -10.03 50.78 27.43
C THR A 785 -10.31 51.79 28.51
N LEU A 786 -9.40 51.91 29.48
CA LEU A 786 -9.49 52.91 30.54
C LEU A 786 -9.45 54.35 30.00
N MET A 787 -8.62 54.61 28.96
CA MET A 787 -8.59 55.92 28.30
C MET A 787 -9.91 56.21 27.55
N LEU A 788 -10.45 55.23 26.83
CA LEU A 788 -11.75 55.38 26.14
C LEU A 788 -12.90 55.57 27.12
N ALA A 789 -12.84 54.99 28.31
CA ALA A 789 -13.79 55.16 29.36
C ALA A 789 -13.61 56.49 30.16
N SER A 790 -12.68 57.35 29.74
CA SER A 790 -12.29 58.60 30.44
C SER A 790 -11.79 58.41 31.87
N GLN A 791 -11.37 57.19 32.20
CA GLN A 791 -10.83 56.84 33.52
C GLN A 791 -9.31 57.13 33.55
N THR A 792 -8.98 58.42 33.49
CA THR A 792 -7.59 58.88 33.30
C THR A 792 -6.69 58.57 34.50
N GLU A 793 -7.18 58.69 35.73
CA GLU A 793 -6.36 58.42 36.93
C GLU A 793 -6.08 56.93 37.13
N PRO A 794 -7.07 56.02 37.05
CA PRO A 794 -6.79 54.59 37.06
C PRO A 794 -5.84 54.13 35.91
N CYS A 795 -5.94 54.75 34.75
CA CYS A 795 -5.02 54.46 33.62
C CYS A 795 -3.60 54.88 33.94
N ARG A 796 -3.40 56.07 34.52
CA ARG A 796 -2.11 56.63 34.91
C ARG A 796 -1.42 55.75 35.98
N GLN A 797 -2.17 55.37 37.01
CA GLN A 797 -1.64 54.50 38.08
C GLN A 797 -1.24 53.12 37.52
N LEU A 798 -2.10 52.53 36.69
CA LEU A 798 -1.82 51.20 36.07
C LEU A 798 -0.62 51.26 35.16
N LEU A 799 -0.45 52.33 34.38
CA LEU A 799 0.68 52.57 33.49
C LEU A 799 1.98 52.76 34.30
N ALA A 800 1.96 53.61 35.35
CA ALA A 800 3.11 53.85 36.22
C ALA A 800 3.58 52.56 36.89
N VAL A 801 2.67 51.77 37.45
CA VAL A 801 2.98 50.44 38.02
C VAL A 801 3.58 49.50 36.99
N THR A 802 3.05 49.52 35.77
CA THR A 802 3.59 48.64 34.68
C THR A 802 5.02 49.03 34.30
N GLN A 803 5.27 50.32 34.18
CA GLN A 803 6.63 50.82 33.85
C GLN A 803 7.65 50.65 35.01
N LEU A 804 7.17 50.73 36.25
CA LEU A 804 8.00 50.51 37.45
C LEU A 804 8.42 49.04 37.61
N LEU A 805 7.45 48.13 37.45
CA LEU A 805 7.69 46.69 37.67
C LEU A 805 8.38 46.02 36.48
N TYR A 806 8.18 46.53 35.26
CA TYR A 806 8.64 45.92 34.02
C TYR A 806 9.33 46.93 33.08
N PRO A 807 10.38 47.66 33.51
CA PRO A 807 10.94 48.82 32.77
C PRO A 807 11.57 48.40 31.43
N ASN A 808 12.13 47.20 31.32
CA ASN A 808 12.82 46.69 30.13
C ASN A 808 12.22 45.38 29.61
N SER A 809 11.03 44.98 30.05
CA SER A 809 10.37 43.72 29.67
C SER A 809 9.35 43.92 28.57
N GLY A 810 9.07 42.83 27.77
CA GLY A 810 8.17 42.84 26.64
C GLY A 810 8.84 43.14 25.29
N THR A 811 8.08 42.99 24.23
CA THR A 811 8.61 43.27 22.87
C THR A 811 8.86 44.76 22.65
N PRO A 812 9.76 45.13 21.71
CA PRO A 812 10.01 46.54 21.34
C PRO A 812 8.69 47.28 20.98
N ALA A 813 7.78 46.56 20.32
CA ALA A 813 6.45 47.12 19.97
C ALA A 813 5.58 47.41 21.19
N ALA A 814 5.60 46.52 22.21
CA ALA A 814 4.88 46.71 23.44
C ALA A 814 5.40 47.94 24.22
N GLN A 815 6.73 48.09 24.31
CA GLN A 815 7.39 49.24 24.93
C GLN A 815 7.05 50.55 24.19
N ALA A 816 7.06 50.54 22.86
CA ALA A 816 6.67 51.70 22.07
C ALA A 816 5.18 52.10 22.31
N ASN A 817 4.29 51.11 22.40
CA ASN A 817 2.87 51.36 22.71
C ASN A 817 2.66 51.95 24.11
N LEU A 818 3.37 51.43 25.13
CA LEU A 818 3.31 51.99 26.49
C LEU A 818 3.81 53.43 26.54
N LYS A 819 4.90 53.75 25.84
CA LYS A 819 5.41 55.12 25.72
C LYS A 819 4.42 56.05 24.98
N ARG A 820 3.75 55.55 23.95
CA ARG A 820 2.72 56.31 23.22
C ARG A 820 1.51 56.62 24.14
N LEU A 821 1.02 55.63 24.89
CA LEU A 821 -0.07 55.81 25.84
C LEU A 821 0.29 56.80 26.94
N ALA A 822 1.55 56.76 27.45
CA ALA A 822 2.03 57.73 28.42
C ALA A 822 1.93 59.19 27.90
N ARG A 823 2.26 59.41 26.58
CA ARG A 823 2.19 60.74 25.96
C ARG A 823 0.77 61.22 25.70
N GLN A 824 -0.20 60.31 25.59
CA GLN A 824 -1.60 60.62 25.31
C GLN A 824 -2.41 60.95 26.59
N LEU A 825 -1.88 60.59 27.77
CA LEU A 825 -2.55 60.92 29.02
C LEU A 825 -2.43 62.42 29.33
N PRO A 826 -3.53 63.13 29.67
CA PRO A 826 -3.50 64.54 30.07
C PRO A 826 -2.62 64.72 31.31
N PRO A 827 -1.93 65.87 31.47
CA PRO A 827 -1.14 66.14 32.66
C PRO A 827 -1.99 66.00 33.93
N SER A 828 -1.39 65.51 34.98
CA SER A 828 -2.05 65.48 36.31
C SER A 828 -2.54 66.84 36.68
N ARG A 829 -3.80 66.97 36.99
CA ARG A 829 -4.25 68.20 37.70
C ARG A 829 -3.56 68.23 39.06
N PRO A 830 -2.97 69.36 39.44
CA PRO A 830 -2.35 69.54 40.75
C PRO A 830 -3.32 69.25 41.86
#